data_eed5cb32d324cd2330e02de62f7739b9
#
_entry.id   eed5cb32d324cd2330e02de62f7739b9
#
_cell.length_a   1.000
_cell.length_b   1.000
_cell.length_c   1.000
_cell.angle_alpha   90.00
_cell.angle_beta   90.00
_cell.angle_gamma   90.00
#
_symmetry.space_group_name_H-M   'P 1'
#
loop_
_entity.id
_entity.type
_entity.pdbx_description
1 polymer ?
#
loop_
_entity_poly.entity_id
_entity_poly.type
_entity_poly.pdbx_seq_one_letter_code
_entity_poly.pdbx_strand_id
1 'polypeptide(L)'
;MELKKDANAVSIDMLLIVHSEKLRAAQGTHSERQTDPGALPQLRGGLQDIGNGIRRWQQFEGNNLHGNLVVKQLPQQTQVITSYDNQGTHLTVEVHPQDAMPQLLKKFSLAKCLQGDKNGNTRARQPGAKDAHAYPWDRSSLKSMLLDLQQFEKLDTCASQVTVKSGLDELVSDLLQEAHSDLERVRAIWTWICHHIEYNMEAAQEKDRQALKLTDILQTQKTNCDGYAGLFEKMCRMAGVQCVTVPGYSKGFGYQTGQSFSGEFDHAWNAVYLEGRWHLVDSTWGSGLVDPTTSKFTFLYNEFYFLTHPALFIEDHFPDNKNWQLLKPPQSLRQFENNMYHKSEFYNKGMLSAHPETSVIKTVKGKATVTIESCAPTPFMFMLNGKQEHGLLSLRGDGMKLEVYPPTAGTHKLQIFAKGLSDIYSSVLEYTLKCTYVDISVQLPAELHQPVGPSWFSEQMGITKPSHPDPIIHASDGRCSISFSVEEGVSVLASLHGNEGPVTEEMQRRYIFQLLREKRVELKVQLPHAGKFALKIFVKKRQEPGNYVFVFNYLLSCTDSRVNWPMFPESFGNWGQGNELLEPLSGVLPANRNVPFKLKLHGIAKALVKGQDTWPLTLSREGYWEGSCSTAGCQEVYVMVLENANHNFYSYILKYKVNAQ
;
A
#
# COMPACT_ATOMS: atom_id res chain seq x y z
N MET A 1 -19.09 -4.74 -12.38
CA MET A 1 -19.49 -5.77 -11.38
C MET A 1 -18.32 -6.19 -10.50
N GLU A 2 -17.10 -6.24 -11.01
CA GLU A 2 -15.88 -6.60 -10.25
C GLU A 2 -15.35 -5.48 -9.36
N LEU A 3 -15.28 -4.25 -9.81
CA LEU A 3 -14.91 -3.09 -8.97
C LEU A 3 -15.81 -2.91 -7.73
N LYS A 4 -17.05 -3.44 -7.77
CA LYS A 4 -17.97 -3.41 -6.64
C LYS A 4 -17.76 -4.53 -5.63
N LYS A 5 -17.28 -5.68 -6.08
CA LYS A 5 -16.90 -6.76 -5.17
C LYS A 5 -15.73 -6.31 -4.32
N ASP A 6 -14.77 -5.58 -4.94
CA ASP A 6 -13.54 -5.18 -4.26
C ASP A 6 -13.78 -4.09 -3.21
N ALA A 7 -14.59 -3.06 -3.50
CA ALA A 7 -14.96 -2.04 -2.51
C ALA A 7 -15.74 -2.62 -1.32
N ASN A 8 -16.53 -3.65 -1.55
CA ASN A 8 -17.33 -4.29 -0.51
C ASN A 8 -16.56 -5.35 0.27
N ALA A 9 -15.66 -6.10 -0.38
CA ALA A 9 -14.74 -7.01 0.28
C ALA A 9 -13.84 -6.23 1.27
N VAL A 10 -13.30 -5.11 0.82
CA VAL A 10 -12.49 -4.21 1.63
C VAL A 10 -13.28 -3.63 2.83
N SER A 11 -14.56 -3.30 2.65
CA SER A 11 -15.43 -2.84 3.74
C SER A 11 -15.68 -3.92 4.79
N ILE A 12 -15.83 -5.16 4.36
CA ILE A 12 -16.08 -6.31 5.24
C ILE A 12 -14.78 -6.73 5.96
N ASP A 13 -13.66 -6.70 5.25
CA ASP A 13 -12.36 -7.01 5.82
C ASP A 13 -11.96 -6.00 6.91
N MET A 14 -12.29 -4.71 6.73
CA MET A 14 -12.09 -3.70 7.76
C MET A 14 -12.96 -3.93 9.00
N LEU A 15 -14.21 -4.32 8.84
CA LEU A 15 -15.09 -4.70 9.96
C LEU A 15 -14.55 -5.95 10.66
N LEU A 16 -14.01 -6.92 9.92
CA LEU A 16 -13.39 -8.13 10.44
C LEU A 16 -12.06 -7.86 11.15
N ILE A 17 -11.23 -6.94 10.65
CA ILE A 17 -9.97 -6.53 11.28
C ILE A 17 -10.23 -5.84 12.62
N VAL A 18 -11.17 -4.91 12.67
CA VAL A 18 -11.61 -4.26 13.91
C VAL A 18 -12.09 -5.30 14.95
N HIS A 19 -12.67 -6.40 14.48
CA HIS A 19 -13.16 -7.49 15.34
C HIS A 19 -12.07 -8.48 15.74
N SER A 20 -11.13 -8.79 14.86
CA SER A 20 -10.02 -9.69 15.17
C SER A 20 -9.08 -9.13 16.25
N GLU A 21 -8.94 -7.80 16.35
CA GLU A 21 -8.17 -7.19 17.44
C GLU A 21 -8.91 -7.25 18.79
N LYS A 22 -10.25 -7.05 18.81
CA LYS A 22 -11.05 -7.29 20.03
C LYS A 22 -10.96 -8.75 20.49
N LEU A 23 -10.87 -9.69 19.57
CA LEU A 23 -10.70 -11.10 19.83
C LEU A 23 -9.32 -11.45 20.38
N ARG A 24 -8.26 -10.85 19.84
CA ARG A 24 -6.90 -10.98 20.37
C ARG A 24 -6.80 -10.41 21.80
N ALA A 25 -7.46 -9.28 22.05
CA ALA A 25 -7.54 -8.68 23.38
C ALA A 25 -8.36 -9.54 24.35
N ALA A 26 -9.45 -10.16 23.90
CA ALA A 26 -10.26 -11.07 24.72
C ALA A 26 -9.57 -12.40 25.01
N GLN A 27 -8.77 -12.91 24.07
CA GLN A 27 -7.97 -14.12 24.26
C GLN A 27 -6.76 -13.93 25.21
N GLY A 28 -6.24 -12.70 25.33
CA GLY A 28 -5.17 -12.35 26.28
C GLY A 28 -5.62 -12.32 27.75
N THR A 29 -6.91 -12.29 28.02
CA THR A 29 -7.48 -12.25 29.37
C THR A 29 -8.03 -13.59 29.87
N HIS A 30 -8.01 -14.65 29.06
CA HIS A 30 -8.49 -15.98 29.43
C HIS A 30 -7.43 -17.06 29.21
N SER A 31 -6.41 -17.07 30.04
CA SER A 31 -5.49 -18.19 30.14
C SER A 31 -5.96 -19.19 31.19
N GLU A 32 -7.18 -19.66 31.16
CA GLU A 32 -7.63 -20.86 31.90
C GLU A 32 -9.13 -21.10 31.67
N ARG A 33 -9.49 -21.56 30.48
CA ARG A 33 -10.66 -22.42 30.26
C ARG A 33 -10.53 -23.11 28.90
N GLN A 34 -10.57 -24.44 28.96
CA GLN A 34 -10.62 -25.31 27.78
C GLN A 34 -11.73 -24.85 26.83
N THR A 35 -11.35 -24.46 25.62
CA THR A 35 -12.27 -24.17 24.53
C THR A 35 -12.31 -25.36 23.58
N ASP A 36 -13.50 -25.73 23.19
CA ASP A 36 -13.84 -26.79 22.25
C ASP A 36 -13.02 -26.68 20.94
N PRO A 37 -12.25 -27.71 20.54
CA PRO A 37 -11.40 -27.69 19.36
C PRO A 37 -12.16 -27.60 18.02
N GLY A 38 -13.50 -27.70 18.03
CA GLY A 38 -14.33 -27.71 16.82
C GLY A 38 -14.62 -26.36 16.17
N ALA A 39 -14.39 -25.24 16.88
CA ALA A 39 -14.77 -23.91 16.37
C ALA A 39 -13.72 -23.23 15.47
N LEU A 40 -12.46 -23.61 15.54
CA LEU A 40 -11.36 -22.97 14.80
C LEU A 40 -11.27 -23.29 13.29
N PRO A 41 -11.67 -24.47 12.79
CA PRO A 41 -11.57 -24.77 11.36
C PRO A 41 -12.54 -23.99 10.48
N GLN A 42 -13.68 -23.51 11.03
CA GLN A 42 -14.70 -22.80 10.24
C GLN A 42 -14.32 -21.35 9.89
N LEU A 43 -13.35 -20.78 10.61
CA LEU A 43 -12.89 -19.41 10.37
C LEU A 43 -11.87 -19.27 9.21
N ARG A 44 -11.28 -20.40 8.75
CA ARG A 44 -10.25 -20.40 7.69
C ARG A 44 -10.81 -20.59 6.28
N GLY A 45 -12.09 -20.81 6.13
CA GLY A 45 -12.70 -21.03 4.82
C GLY A 45 -13.17 -19.74 4.17
N GLY A 46 -12.29 -19.06 3.49
CA GLY A 46 -12.43 -18.01 2.50
C GLY A 46 -13.70 -17.15 2.48
N LEU A 47 -13.51 -15.87 2.54
CA LEU A 47 -14.47 -14.86 2.11
C LEU A 47 -14.67 -14.95 0.58
N GLN A 48 -15.48 -15.89 0.12
CA GLN A 48 -15.80 -15.99 -1.30
C GLN A 48 -17.06 -15.21 -1.70
N ASP A 49 -17.85 -14.77 -0.72
CA ASP A 49 -19.12 -14.07 -0.92
C ASP A 49 -19.38 -13.15 0.27
N ILE A 50 -19.70 -11.89 -0.01
CA ILE A 50 -20.01 -10.86 1.00
C ILE A 50 -21.13 -11.32 1.93
N GLY A 51 -22.18 -11.94 1.40
CA GLY A 51 -23.29 -12.48 2.18
C GLY A 51 -22.86 -13.59 3.16
N ASN A 52 -21.88 -14.42 2.77
CA ASN A 52 -21.33 -15.46 3.62
C ASN A 52 -20.38 -14.91 4.68
N GLY A 53 -19.59 -13.88 4.35
CA GLY A 53 -18.75 -13.16 5.29
C GLY A 53 -19.58 -12.48 6.39
N ILE A 54 -20.64 -11.80 6.04
CA ILE A 54 -21.56 -11.13 6.97
C ILE A 54 -22.29 -12.15 7.87
N ARG A 55 -22.77 -13.26 7.32
CA ARG A 55 -23.41 -14.33 8.12
C ARG A 55 -22.42 -14.96 9.12
N ARG A 56 -21.18 -15.18 8.72
CA ARG A 56 -20.14 -15.69 9.64
C ARG A 56 -19.78 -14.69 10.71
N TRP A 57 -19.76 -13.40 10.37
CA TRP A 57 -19.55 -12.34 11.34
C TRP A 57 -20.68 -12.30 12.38
N GLN A 58 -21.95 -12.43 11.99
CA GLN A 58 -23.10 -12.53 12.88
C GLN A 58 -23.01 -13.76 13.82
N GLN A 59 -22.57 -14.90 13.32
CA GLN A 59 -22.38 -16.11 14.12
C GLN A 59 -21.22 -15.98 15.12
N PHE A 60 -20.21 -15.19 14.77
CA PHE A 60 -19.04 -15.01 15.62
C PHE A 60 -19.27 -14.02 16.77
N GLU A 61 -20.11 -13.03 16.58
CA GLU A 61 -20.55 -12.10 17.63
C GLU A 61 -21.64 -12.68 18.55
N GLY A 62 -21.94 -13.94 18.39
CA GLY A 62 -23.14 -14.68 18.82
C GLY A 62 -23.60 -14.59 20.27
N ASN A 63 -23.04 -13.74 21.11
CA ASN A 63 -23.58 -13.54 22.45
C ASN A 63 -23.71 -12.06 22.90
N ASN A 64 -23.28 -11.08 22.12
CA ASN A 64 -23.29 -9.68 22.55
C ASN A 64 -23.93 -8.67 21.56
N LEU A 65 -24.29 -9.07 20.37
CA LEU A 65 -25.02 -8.26 19.40
C LEU A 65 -26.20 -9.05 18.86
N HIS A 66 -27.34 -8.93 19.52
CA HIS A 66 -28.61 -9.43 18.97
C HIS A 66 -29.09 -8.46 17.88
N GLY A 67 -28.41 -8.44 16.74
CA GLY A 67 -28.79 -7.64 15.60
C GLY A 67 -28.74 -8.45 14.32
N ASN A 68 -29.72 -8.30 13.45
CA ASN A 68 -29.74 -8.89 12.13
C ASN A 68 -29.16 -7.88 11.13
N LEU A 69 -28.10 -8.27 10.42
CA LEU A 69 -27.54 -7.49 9.33
C LEU A 69 -28.20 -7.92 8.01
N VAL A 70 -28.89 -7.02 7.34
CA VAL A 70 -29.54 -7.26 6.05
C VAL A 70 -28.83 -6.46 4.97
N VAL A 71 -28.33 -7.16 3.92
CA VAL A 71 -27.74 -6.53 2.76
C VAL A 71 -28.73 -6.60 1.61
N LYS A 72 -29.15 -5.44 1.11
CA LYS A 72 -29.97 -5.33 -0.10
C LYS A 72 -29.11 -4.84 -1.26
N GLN A 73 -29.13 -5.56 -2.36
CA GLN A 73 -28.55 -5.11 -3.63
C GLN A 73 -29.61 -4.32 -4.41
N LEU A 74 -29.28 -3.07 -4.71
CA LEU A 74 -30.10 -2.25 -5.62
C LEU A 74 -29.54 -2.34 -7.06
N PRO A 75 -30.40 -2.20 -8.10
CA PRO A 75 -30.00 -2.40 -9.50
C PRO A 75 -28.95 -1.40 -10.02
N GLN A 76 -28.70 -0.32 -9.34
CA GLN A 76 -27.80 0.77 -9.76
C GLN A 76 -26.67 1.02 -8.79
N GLN A 77 -25.75 0.08 -8.67
CA GLN A 77 -24.41 0.31 -8.15
C GLN A 77 -24.24 0.68 -6.66
N THR A 78 -25.27 0.86 -5.88
CA THR A 78 -25.22 1.15 -4.44
C THR A 78 -25.58 -0.08 -3.62
N GLN A 79 -24.86 -0.36 -2.53
CA GLN A 79 -25.26 -1.39 -1.57
C GLN A 79 -25.80 -0.73 -0.31
N VAL A 80 -26.90 -1.24 0.20
CA VAL A 80 -27.50 -0.81 1.45
C VAL A 80 -27.22 -1.86 2.51
N ILE A 81 -26.47 -1.49 3.53
CA ILE A 81 -26.19 -2.34 4.70
C ILE A 81 -27.03 -1.83 5.85
N THR A 82 -27.89 -2.67 6.39
CA THR A 82 -28.77 -2.33 7.51
C THR A 82 -28.42 -3.22 8.71
N SER A 83 -28.10 -2.63 9.84
CA SER A 83 -27.88 -3.30 11.12
C SER A 83 -28.97 -2.89 12.12
N TYR A 84 -29.47 -3.83 12.88
CA TYR A 84 -30.47 -3.60 13.93
C TYR A 84 -29.82 -3.84 15.30
N ASP A 85 -30.02 -2.94 16.25
CA ASP A 85 -29.63 -3.15 17.65
C ASP A 85 -30.71 -3.90 18.44
N ASN A 86 -30.41 -4.18 19.71
CA ASN A 86 -31.34 -4.89 20.61
C ASN A 86 -32.64 -4.13 20.95
N GLN A 87 -32.73 -2.86 20.54
CA GLN A 87 -33.91 -2.01 20.77
C GLN A 87 -34.73 -1.79 19.49
N GLY A 88 -34.37 -2.46 18.40
CA GLY A 88 -35.03 -2.32 17.09
C GLY A 88 -34.66 -1.06 16.32
N THR A 89 -33.67 -0.29 16.80
CA THR A 89 -33.13 0.85 16.05
C THR A 89 -32.30 0.34 14.90
N HIS A 90 -32.53 0.82 13.69
CA HIS A 90 -31.79 0.40 12.52
C HIS A 90 -30.81 1.49 12.06
N LEU A 91 -29.59 1.07 11.75
CA LEU A 91 -28.62 1.86 11.04
C LEU A 91 -28.57 1.36 9.61
N THR A 92 -28.93 2.22 8.65
CA THR A 92 -28.83 1.91 7.23
C THR A 92 -27.69 2.73 6.64
N VAL A 93 -26.75 2.06 5.98
CA VAL A 93 -25.63 2.71 5.30
C VAL A 93 -25.69 2.37 3.81
N GLU A 94 -25.79 3.40 3.00
CA GLU A 94 -25.66 3.29 1.55
C GLU A 94 -24.17 3.42 1.18
N VAL A 95 -23.62 2.38 0.57
CA VAL A 95 -22.22 2.33 0.16
C VAL A 95 -22.15 2.62 -1.33
N HIS A 96 -21.58 3.77 -1.68
CA HIS A 96 -21.29 4.13 -3.05
C HIS A 96 -19.90 3.65 -3.46
N PRO A 97 -19.68 3.22 -4.70
CA PRO A 97 -18.38 2.76 -5.20
C PRO A 97 -17.25 3.80 -5.12
N GLN A 98 -17.61 5.07 -4.92
CA GLN A 98 -16.66 6.18 -4.82
C GLN A 98 -16.30 6.54 -3.37
N ASP A 99 -16.91 5.91 -2.38
CA ASP A 99 -16.61 6.18 -0.98
C ASP A 99 -15.24 5.63 -0.60
N ALA A 100 -14.32 6.53 -0.24
CA ALA A 100 -13.02 6.15 0.28
C ALA A 100 -13.17 5.45 1.65
N MET A 101 -12.35 4.42 1.89
CA MET A 101 -12.38 3.61 3.12
C MET A 101 -12.35 4.40 4.44
N PRO A 102 -11.57 5.49 4.59
CA PRO A 102 -11.65 6.33 5.78
C PRO A 102 -13.04 6.92 6.02
N GLN A 103 -13.81 7.20 4.96
CA GLN A 103 -15.19 7.71 5.07
C GLN A 103 -16.18 6.62 5.49
N LEU A 104 -15.97 5.36 5.13
CA LEU A 104 -16.81 4.23 5.56
C LEU A 104 -16.66 3.94 7.06
N LEU A 105 -15.45 3.98 7.61
CA LEU A 105 -15.22 3.86 9.05
C LEU A 105 -15.85 5.01 9.84
N LYS A 106 -15.88 6.21 9.26
CA LYS A 106 -16.53 7.39 9.85
C LYS A 106 -18.05 7.24 9.93
N LYS A 107 -18.70 6.53 9.00
CA LYS A 107 -20.17 6.32 8.97
C LYS A 107 -20.69 5.38 10.08
N PHE A 108 -19.89 4.46 10.59
CA PHE A 108 -20.36 3.41 11.51
C PHE A 108 -20.25 3.76 13.01
N SER A 109 -19.53 4.79 13.40
CA SER A 109 -19.07 4.99 14.79
C SER A 109 -19.91 5.91 15.67
N LEU A 110 -20.71 6.82 15.12
CA LEU A 110 -21.29 7.93 15.90
C LEU A 110 -22.65 7.68 16.55
N ALA A 111 -23.43 6.70 16.12
CA ALA A 111 -24.80 6.52 16.60
C ALA A 111 -24.93 6.13 18.10
N LYS A 112 -23.84 5.71 18.74
CA LYS A 112 -23.86 5.28 20.17
C LYS A 112 -23.36 6.32 21.18
N CYS A 113 -22.68 7.39 20.75
CA CYS A 113 -22.12 8.39 21.69
C CYS A 113 -23.04 9.57 22.00
N LEU A 114 -24.13 9.74 21.27
CA LEU A 114 -25.01 10.91 21.40
C LEU A 114 -26.20 10.77 22.39
N GLN A 115 -26.28 9.68 23.13
CA GLN A 115 -27.33 9.50 24.19
C GLN A 115 -26.74 9.57 25.59
N GLY A 116 -26.18 10.70 25.98
CA GLY A 116 -25.73 10.98 27.35
C GLY A 116 -26.24 12.33 27.82
N ASP A 117 -27.20 12.28 28.75
CA ASP A 117 -27.69 13.28 29.69
C ASP A 117 -27.73 14.76 29.30
N LYS A 118 -28.90 15.20 28.94
CA LYS A 118 -29.33 16.59 29.00
C LYS A 118 -29.65 16.93 30.48
N ASN A 119 -28.69 17.47 31.22
CA ASN A 119 -28.93 18.37 32.36
C ASN A 119 -27.62 18.78 33.04
N GLY A 120 -27.27 20.06 33.00
CA GLY A 120 -26.13 20.56 33.75
C GLY A 120 -25.63 21.93 33.32
N ASN A 121 -26.40 22.95 33.66
CA ASN A 121 -25.99 24.36 33.54
C ASN A 121 -24.93 24.65 34.61
N THR A 122 -23.67 24.53 34.33
CA THR A 122 -22.56 24.97 35.19
C THR A 122 -21.63 25.88 34.44
N ARG A 123 -21.55 27.15 34.86
CA ARG A 123 -20.52 28.11 34.49
C ARG A 123 -19.15 27.43 34.68
N ALA A 124 -18.51 27.06 33.61
CA ALA A 124 -17.22 26.35 33.65
C ALA A 124 -16.12 27.31 34.12
N ARG A 125 -15.47 26.95 35.23
CA ARG A 125 -14.14 27.42 35.59
C ARG A 125 -13.16 27.04 34.46
N GLN A 126 -12.23 27.94 34.15
CA GLN A 126 -11.07 27.52 33.37
C GLN A 126 -10.36 26.36 34.09
N PRO A 127 -10.34 25.16 33.58
CA PRO A 127 -9.66 24.05 34.25
C PRO A 127 -8.16 24.35 34.23
N GLY A 128 -7.57 24.28 35.40
CA GLY A 128 -6.10 24.24 35.47
C GLY A 128 -5.58 22.99 34.75
N ALA A 129 -4.29 22.98 34.36
CA ALA A 129 -3.64 21.85 33.67
C ALA A 129 -3.84 20.48 34.36
N LYS A 130 -4.26 20.45 35.62
CA LYS A 130 -4.59 19.23 36.38
C LYS A 130 -5.86 18.52 35.93
N ASP A 131 -6.79 19.24 35.29
CA ASP A 131 -8.08 18.69 34.85
C ASP A 131 -8.03 18.16 33.41
N ALA A 132 -6.93 18.41 32.69
CA ALA A 132 -6.72 17.91 31.31
C ALA A 132 -6.68 16.38 31.21
N HIS A 133 -6.48 15.68 32.35
CA HIS A 133 -6.40 14.22 32.43
C HIS A 133 -7.74 13.52 32.72
N ALA A 134 -8.86 14.21 32.72
CA ALA A 134 -10.16 13.63 33.09
C ALA A 134 -10.52 12.38 32.22
N TYR A 135 -10.00 12.30 31.03
CA TYR A 135 -10.23 11.20 30.08
C TYR A 135 -8.92 10.72 29.47
N PRO A 136 -8.30 9.65 30.00
CA PRO A 136 -7.07 9.10 29.43
C PRO A 136 -7.35 8.50 28.05
N TRP A 137 -6.55 8.93 27.09
CA TRP A 137 -6.55 8.39 25.76
C TRP A 137 -5.46 7.32 25.63
N ASP A 138 -5.76 6.21 25.01
CA ASP A 138 -4.81 5.18 24.59
C ASP A 138 -5.14 4.70 23.19
N ARG A 139 -4.31 3.83 22.61
CA ARG A 139 -4.57 3.31 21.26
C ARG A 139 -5.87 2.52 21.15
N SER A 140 -6.37 1.95 22.25
CA SER A 140 -7.65 1.23 22.23
C SER A 140 -8.86 2.14 22.06
N SER A 141 -8.71 3.41 22.41
CA SER A 141 -9.76 4.43 22.26
C SER A 141 -9.83 5.07 20.85
N LEU A 142 -8.89 4.77 19.96
CA LEU A 142 -8.86 5.29 18.56
C LEU A 142 -10.20 5.10 17.83
N LYS A 143 -10.86 3.96 18.08
CA LYS A 143 -12.13 3.61 17.42
C LYS A 143 -13.32 4.45 17.88
N SER A 144 -13.25 5.03 19.08
CA SER A 144 -14.35 5.84 19.63
C SER A 144 -14.35 7.28 19.16
N MET A 145 -13.33 7.71 18.42
CA MET A 145 -13.14 9.10 17.98
C MET A 145 -13.36 9.34 16.48
N LEU A 146 -13.88 8.37 15.77
CA LEU A 146 -14.15 8.57 14.34
C LEU A 146 -15.34 9.52 14.18
N LEU A 147 -15.03 10.77 13.82
CA LEU A 147 -16.02 11.76 13.42
C LEU A 147 -16.57 11.42 12.05
N ASP A 148 -17.89 11.48 11.89
CA ASP A 148 -18.50 11.48 10.57
C ASP A 148 -18.34 12.86 9.95
N LEU A 149 -17.33 13.04 9.10
CA LEU A 149 -17.05 14.33 8.47
C LEU A 149 -18.10 14.72 7.41
N GLN A 150 -18.90 13.79 6.91
CA GLN A 150 -19.96 14.11 5.94
C GLN A 150 -21.04 15.01 6.57
N GLN A 151 -21.25 14.90 7.89
CA GLN A 151 -22.17 15.80 8.60
C GLN A 151 -21.79 17.28 8.47
N PHE A 152 -20.53 17.59 8.18
CA PHE A 152 -20.01 18.95 8.06
C PHE A 152 -19.96 19.47 6.62
N GLU A 153 -20.27 18.70 5.60
CA GLU A 153 -20.09 19.07 4.20
C GLU A 153 -20.74 20.43 3.86
N LYS A 154 -21.98 20.63 4.32
CA LYS A 154 -22.68 21.91 4.14
C LYS A 154 -22.00 23.04 4.92
N LEU A 155 -21.67 22.79 6.19
CA LEU A 155 -21.01 23.74 7.07
C LEU A 155 -19.63 24.15 6.53
N ASP A 156 -18.83 23.16 6.10
CA ASP A 156 -17.50 23.38 5.53
C ASP A 156 -17.57 24.21 4.25
N THR A 157 -18.55 23.91 3.39
CA THR A 157 -18.79 24.71 2.16
C THR A 157 -19.14 26.16 2.51
N CYS A 158 -20.03 26.39 3.47
CA CYS A 158 -20.40 27.74 3.90
C CYS A 158 -19.20 28.45 4.54
N ALA A 159 -18.51 27.79 5.50
CA ALA A 159 -17.39 28.40 6.22
C ALA A 159 -16.22 28.76 5.32
N SER A 160 -15.88 27.91 4.34
CA SER A 160 -14.80 28.18 3.39
C SER A 160 -15.05 29.36 2.45
N GLN A 161 -16.28 29.85 2.35
CA GLN A 161 -16.67 30.98 1.49
C GLN A 161 -16.85 32.31 2.24
N VAL A 162 -16.83 32.29 3.57
CA VAL A 162 -16.99 33.50 4.38
C VAL A 162 -15.80 34.45 4.17
N THR A 163 -16.06 35.70 3.87
CA THR A 163 -15.02 36.73 3.66
C THR A 163 -14.96 37.69 4.82
N VAL A 164 -13.78 38.20 5.14
CA VAL A 164 -13.59 39.26 6.14
C VAL A 164 -14.19 40.59 5.62
N LYS A 165 -15.13 41.17 6.37
CA LYS A 165 -15.77 42.44 6.01
C LYS A 165 -15.25 43.60 6.85
N SER A 166 -15.60 43.65 8.14
CA SER A 166 -15.25 44.78 9.02
C SER A 166 -14.30 44.37 10.18
N GLY A 167 -14.15 43.12 10.46
CA GLY A 167 -13.26 42.63 11.50
C GLY A 167 -13.61 41.25 12.05
N LEU A 168 -12.98 40.89 13.19
CA LEU A 168 -13.06 39.54 13.75
C LEU A 168 -14.46 39.24 14.31
N ASP A 169 -15.14 40.24 14.89
CA ASP A 169 -16.47 40.04 15.50
C ASP A 169 -17.52 39.68 14.46
N GLU A 170 -17.55 40.38 13.35
CA GLU A 170 -18.45 40.10 12.23
C GLU A 170 -18.11 38.78 11.57
N LEU A 171 -16.82 38.48 11.35
CA LEU A 171 -16.36 37.21 10.79
C LEU A 171 -16.84 36.03 11.62
N VAL A 172 -16.63 36.07 12.95
CA VAL A 172 -17.09 35.00 13.85
C VAL A 172 -18.61 34.89 13.82
N SER A 173 -19.33 36.04 13.83
CA SER A 173 -20.79 36.01 13.73
C SER A 173 -21.28 35.33 12.45
N ASP A 174 -20.67 35.66 11.29
CA ASP A 174 -21.03 35.06 10.00
C ASP A 174 -20.75 33.55 9.97
N LEU A 175 -19.59 33.12 10.48
CA LEU A 175 -19.23 31.70 10.57
C LEU A 175 -20.15 30.86 11.43
N LEU A 176 -20.73 31.46 12.48
CA LEU A 176 -21.59 30.76 13.44
C LEU A 176 -23.06 30.69 13.00
N GLN A 177 -23.47 31.31 11.90
CA GLN A 177 -24.88 31.31 11.46
C GLN A 177 -25.43 29.90 11.22
N GLU A 178 -24.60 29.01 10.65
CA GLU A 178 -24.98 27.62 10.35
C GLU A 178 -24.47 26.62 11.40
N ALA A 179 -23.83 27.08 12.49
CA ALA A 179 -23.25 26.23 13.52
C ALA A 179 -24.13 26.17 14.77
N HIS A 180 -24.73 25.01 15.07
CA HIS A 180 -25.73 24.81 16.10
C HIS A 180 -25.21 24.12 17.37
N SER A 181 -23.96 23.62 17.33
CA SER A 181 -23.28 22.98 18.46
C SER A 181 -21.86 23.51 18.64
N ASP A 182 -21.25 23.30 19.79
CA ASP A 182 -19.86 23.72 20.03
C ASP A 182 -18.89 23.01 19.06
N LEU A 183 -19.16 21.75 18.70
CA LEU A 183 -18.41 21.01 17.71
C LEU A 183 -18.48 21.68 16.32
N GLU A 184 -19.68 22.07 15.88
CA GLU A 184 -19.88 22.76 14.61
C GLU A 184 -19.24 24.15 14.59
N ARG A 185 -19.29 24.87 15.71
CA ARG A 185 -18.60 26.19 15.85
C ARG A 185 -17.08 26.03 15.69
N VAL A 186 -16.51 25.06 16.38
CA VAL A 186 -15.06 24.74 16.26
C VAL A 186 -14.72 24.31 14.83
N ARG A 187 -15.60 23.52 14.19
CA ARG A 187 -15.41 23.09 12.79
C ARG A 187 -15.43 24.25 11.83
N ALA A 188 -16.40 25.12 11.91
CA ALA A 188 -16.53 26.30 11.04
C ALA A 188 -15.29 27.22 11.14
N ILE A 189 -14.85 27.49 12.38
CA ILE A 189 -13.63 28.30 12.63
C ILE A 189 -12.39 27.63 12.04
N TRP A 190 -12.21 26.32 12.29
CA TRP A 190 -11.06 25.58 11.80
C TRP A 190 -11.03 25.53 10.26
N THR A 191 -12.17 25.24 9.64
CA THR A 191 -12.31 25.21 8.18
C THR A 191 -11.98 26.56 7.57
N TRP A 192 -12.50 27.64 8.15
CA TRP A 192 -12.21 28.99 7.65
C TRP A 192 -10.72 29.30 7.71
N ILE A 193 -10.07 29.10 8.85
CA ILE A 193 -8.63 29.33 9.02
C ILE A 193 -7.81 28.54 8.01
N CYS A 194 -8.12 27.23 7.87
CA CYS A 194 -7.39 26.35 6.96
C CYS A 194 -7.54 26.71 5.47
N HIS A 195 -8.56 27.47 5.09
CA HIS A 195 -8.77 27.89 3.71
C HIS A 195 -8.32 29.32 3.40
N HIS A 196 -8.15 30.16 4.43
CA HIS A 196 -7.91 31.59 4.22
C HIS A 196 -6.56 32.09 4.72
N ILE A 197 -5.94 31.40 5.67
CA ILE A 197 -4.68 31.85 6.27
C ILE A 197 -3.50 31.09 5.66
N GLU A 198 -2.56 31.84 5.07
CA GLU A 198 -1.32 31.33 4.49
C GLU A 198 -0.19 31.33 5.53
N TYR A 199 0.64 30.27 5.53
CA TYR A 199 1.80 30.22 6.40
C TYR A 199 2.91 31.16 5.90
N ASN A 200 3.36 32.07 6.77
CA ASN A 200 4.43 33.02 6.50
C ASN A 200 5.78 32.50 6.98
N MET A 201 6.59 32.00 6.07
CA MET A 201 7.94 31.48 6.38
C MET A 201 8.90 32.58 6.82
N GLU A 202 8.77 33.81 6.33
CA GLU A 202 9.64 34.93 6.70
C GLU A 202 9.41 35.29 8.17
N ALA A 203 8.15 35.43 8.58
CA ALA A 203 7.78 35.69 9.98
C ALA A 203 8.14 34.53 10.92
N ALA A 204 8.23 33.31 10.42
CA ALA A 204 8.64 32.14 11.21
C ALA A 204 10.15 32.11 11.50
N GLN A 205 10.97 32.76 10.66
CA GLN A 205 12.43 32.81 10.77
C GLN A 205 12.94 34.03 11.56
N GLU A 206 12.08 35.01 11.82
CA GLU A 206 12.47 36.17 12.63
C GLU A 206 12.73 35.76 14.08
N LYS A 207 13.91 36.19 14.60
CA LYS A 207 14.34 35.88 15.98
C LYS A 207 13.48 36.54 17.07
N ASP A 208 12.87 37.68 16.77
CA ASP A 208 11.89 38.34 17.62
C ASP A 208 10.48 37.95 17.16
N ARG A 209 9.98 36.84 17.67
CA ARG A 209 8.59 36.42 17.49
C ARG A 209 7.66 37.37 18.24
N GLN A 210 7.52 38.61 17.75
CA GLN A 210 6.45 39.48 18.22
C GLN A 210 5.12 38.86 17.83
N ALA A 211 4.22 38.71 18.81
CA ALA A 211 2.87 38.23 18.54
C ALA A 211 2.22 39.17 17.51
N LEU A 212 2.03 38.67 16.28
CA LEU A 212 1.36 39.42 15.23
C LEU A 212 -0.02 39.82 15.73
N LYS A 213 -0.37 41.11 15.59
CA LYS A 213 -1.71 41.57 15.97
C LYS A 213 -2.76 40.87 15.12
N LEU A 214 -3.83 40.42 15.73
CA LEU A 214 -4.92 39.72 15.03
C LEU A 214 -5.48 40.55 13.86
N THR A 215 -5.48 41.88 13.96
CA THR A 215 -5.84 42.80 12.88
C THR A 215 -4.95 42.62 11.65
N ASP A 216 -3.64 42.47 11.86
CA ASP A 216 -2.67 42.31 10.79
C ASP A 216 -2.81 40.96 10.10
N ILE A 217 -3.10 39.88 10.89
CA ILE A 217 -3.38 38.55 10.35
C ILE A 217 -4.62 38.58 9.46
N LEU A 218 -5.71 39.24 9.90
CA LEU A 218 -6.94 39.33 9.11
C LEU A 218 -6.73 40.15 7.84
N GLN A 219 -5.90 41.19 7.89
CA GLN A 219 -5.63 42.07 6.76
C GLN A 219 -4.72 41.38 5.73
N THR A 220 -3.68 40.72 6.17
CA THR A 220 -2.67 40.09 5.30
C THR A 220 -3.04 38.65 4.91
N GLN A 221 -3.89 37.98 5.70
CA GLN A 221 -4.20 36.54 5.62
C GLN A 221 -2.97 35.67 5.70
N LYS A 222 -1.92 36.13 6.42
CA LYS A 222 -0.65 35.42 6.59
C LYS A 222 -0.19 35.47 8.02
N THR A 223 0.35 34.34 8.53
CA THR A 223 0.94 34.29 9.87
C THR A 223 1.81 33.05 10.04
N ASN A 224 2.52 32.93 11.18
CA ASN A 224 3.21 31.72 11.63
C ASN A 224 2.33 30.85 12.53
N CYS A 225 2.84 29.75 13.08
CA CYS A 225 2.10 28.82 13.92
C CYS A 225 1.52 29.47 15.18
N ASP A 226 2.24 30.42 15.82
CA ASP A 226 1.75 31.14 16.98
C ASP A 226 0.53 32.01 16.64
N GLY A 227 0.53 32.65 15.47
CA GLY A 227 -0.59 33.43 14.99
C GLY A 227 -1.79 32.58 14.59
N TYR A 228 -1.56 31.39 13.99
CA TYR A 228 -2.64 30.43 13.73
C TYR A 228 -3.31 29.99 15.03
N ALA A 229 -2.53 29.54 16.00
CA ALA A 229 -3.04 29.06 17.27
C ALA A 229 -3.72 30.18 18.09
N GLY A 230 -3.14 31.39 18.08
CA GLY A 230 -3.73 32.56 18.73
C GLY A 230 -5.06 33.03 18.09
N LEU A 231 -5.12 33.04 16.76
CA LEU A 231 -6.36 33.36 16.03
C LEU A 231 -7.45 32.33 16.31
N PHE A 232 -7.14 31.04 16.23
CA PHE A 232 -8.08 29.97 16.52
C PHE A 232 -8.59 30.04 17.95
N GLU A 233 -7.72 30.21 18.94
CA GLU A 233 -8.11 30.36 20.35
C GLU A 233 -9.05 31.58 20.55
N LYS A 234 -8.72 32.71 19.94
CA LYS A 234 -9.55 33.92 20.06
C LYS A 234 -10.94 33.72 19.45
N MET A 235 -11.02 33.16 18.25
CA MET A 235 -12.31 32.89 17.59
C MET A 235 -13.15 31.87 18.37
N CYS A 236 -12.56 30.80 18.88
CA CYS A 236 -13.27 29.82 19.72
C CYS A 236 -13.81 30.48 21.00
N ARG A 237 -13.02 31.32 21.66
CA ARG A 237 -13.50 32.05 22.87
C ARG A 237 -14.66 33.01 22.55
N MET A 238 -14.64 33.68 21.40
CA MET A 238 -15.75 34.52 20.96
C MET A 238 -17.00 33.70 20.65
N ALA A 239 -16.82 32.48 20.15
CA ALA A 239 -17.89 31.50 19.91
C ALA A 239 -18.41 30.85 21.20
N GLY A 240 -17.84 31.17 22.38
CA GLY A 240 -18.22 30.60 23.67
C GLY A 240 -17.60 29.23 23.98
N VAL A 241 -16.64 28.78 23.16
CA VAL A 241 -15.94 27.49 23.34
C VAL A 241 -14.63 27.71 24.09
N GLN A 242 -14.36 26.83 25.07
CA GLN A 242 -13.08 26.84 25.78
C GLN A 242 -11.98 26.33 24.88
N CYS A 243 -10.94 27.14 24.73
CA CYS A 243 -9.79 26.83 23.91
C CYS A 243 -8.52 27.40 24.55
N VAL A 244 -7.40 26.69 24.40
CA VAL A 244 -6.07 27.13 24.86
C VAL A 244 -5.06 26.88 23.79
N THR A 245 -4.07 27.78 23.70
CA THR A 245 -2.86 27.57 22.88
C THR A 245 -1.86 26.71 23.64
N VAL A 246 -1.27 25.74 22.98
CA VAL A 246 -0.31 24.78 23.51
C VAL A 246 1.01 24.91 22.74
N PRO A 247 2.09 25.41 23.35
CA PRO A 247 3.40 25.41 22.74
C PRO A 247 4.10 24.05 22.91
N GLY A 248 5.02 23.72 22.01
CA GLY A 248 5.79 22.48 22.08
C GLY A 248 6.77 22.26 20.94
N TYR A 249 7.36 21.07 20.93
CA TYR A 249 8.17 20.59 19.81
C TYR A 249 7.32 19.87 18.78
N SER A 250 7.76 19.99 17.50
CA SER A 250 7.09 19.29 16.41
C SER A 250 8.07 18.55 15.49
N LYS A 251 7.60 17.45 14.89
CA LYS A 251 8.36 16.77 13.83
C LYS A 251 7.92 17.29 12.45
N GLY A 252 7.95 18.63 12.32
CA GLY A 252 7.49 19.35 11.14
C GLY A 252 8.57 19.72 10.13
N PHE A 253 8.47 20.95 9.62
CA PHE A 253 9.40 21.48 8.63
C PHE A 253 10.84 21.48 9.15
N GLY A 254 11.76 20.87 8.38
CA GLY A 254 13.18 20.76 8.76
C GLY A 254 13.52 19.63 9.73
N TYR A 255 12.52 18.89 10.27
CA TYR A 255 12.79 17.74 11.13
C TYR A 255 13.54 16.63 10.39
N GLN A 256 14.56 16.09 11.04
CA GLN A 256 15.31 14.93 10.57
C GLN A 256 15.04 13.73 11.48
N THR A 257 14.71 12.60 10.86
CA THR A 257 14.40 11.35 11.57
C THR A 257 15.53 10.95 12.54
N GLY A 258 15.20 10.84 13.83
CA GLY A 258 16.15 10.57 14.90
C GLY A 258 16.84 11.82 15.48
N GLN A 259 16.37 13.01 15.16
CA GLN A 259 16.79 14.28 15.76
C GLN A 259 16.38 14.33 17.24
N SER A 260 17.24 14.90 18.10
CA SER A 260 16.92 15.25 19.46
C SER A 260 16.46 16.70 19.56
N PHE A 261 15.50 16.96 20.45
CA PHE A 261 14.96 18.29 20.68
C PHE A 261 15.56 18.93 21.92
N SER A 262 15.92 20.21 21.81
CA SER A 262 16.42 21.04 22.90
C SER A 262 16.28 22.53 22.59
N GLY A 263 16.22 23.36 23.61
CA GLY A 263 16.09 24.81 23.44
C GLY A 263 14.64 25.28 23.41
N GLU A 264 14.36 26.30 22.63
CA GLU A 264 13.02 26.89 22.48
C GLU A 264 12.08 25.96 21.71
N PHE A 265 10.80 26.07 21.99
CA PHE A 265 9.76 25.33 21.26
C PHE A 265 9.62 25.90 19.85
N ASP A 266 9.36 25.01 18.89
CA ASP A 266 9.33 25.34 17.48
C ASP A 266 7.90 25.43 16.90
N HIS A 267 6.89 25.05 17.70
CA HIS A 267 5.51 24.98 17.22
C HIS A 267 4.47 25.34 18.29
N ALA A 268 3.27 25.69 17.84
CA ALA A 268 2.11 25.91 18.67
C ALA A 268 0.84 25.43 17.98
N TRP A 269 -0.05 24.84 18.78
CA TRP A 269 -1.35 24.32 18.37
C TRP A 269 -2.41 24.60 19.43
N ASN A 270 -3.60 23.97 19.33
CA ASN A 270 -4.67 24.23 20.28
C ASN A 270 -5.23 22.96 20.94
N ALA A 271 -5.73 23.12 22.16
CA ALA A 271 -6.64 22.19 22.77
C ALA A 271 -8.02 22.87 22.96
N VAL A 272 -9.10 22.17 22.56
CA VAL A 272 -10.49 22.62 22.70
C VAL A 272 -11.27 21.70 23.62
N TYR A 273 -12.18 22.26 24.41
CA TYR A 273 -13.02 21.50 25.35
C TYR A 273 -14.39 21.30 24.75
N LEU A 274 -14.69 20.06 24.36
CA LEU A 274 -15.95 19.65 23.73
C LEU A 274 -16.51 18.43 24.44
N GLU A 275 -17.81 18.39 24.67
CA GLU A 275 -18.52 17.23 25.23
C GLU A 275 -17.89 16.64 26.50
N GLY A 276 -17.40 17.52 27.37
CA GLY A 276 -16.85 17.13 28.68
C GLY A 276 -15.39 16.68 28.66
N ARG A 277 -14.65 16.84 27.54
CA ARG A 277 -13.23 16.46 27.42
C ARG A 277 -12.44 17.40 26.51
N TRP A 278 -11.12 17.35 26.65
CA TRP A 278 -10.20 18.09 25.80
C TRP A 278 -9.86 17.31 24.53
N HIS A 279 -9.72 18.03 23.41
CA HIS A 279 -9.34 17.54 22.12
C HIS A 279 -8.23 18.39 21.52
N LEU A 280 -7.37 17.80 20.68
CA LEU A 280 -6.25 18.47 20.05
C LEU A 280 -6.58 18.87 18.61
N VAL A 281 -6.14 20.07 18.23
CA VAL A 281 -6.37 20.65 16.89
C VAL A 281 -5.13 21.41 16.47
N ASP A 282 -4.66 21.23 15.24
CA ASP A 282 -3.62 22.05 14.62
C ASP A 282 -4.10 22.66 13.32
N SER A 283 -4.52 23.92 13.35
CA SER A 283 -4.96 24.65 12.16
C SER A 283 -3.81 25.04 11.23
N THR A 284 -2.56 25.09 11.70
CA THR A 284 -1.38 25.35 10.86
C THR A 284 -1.16 24.18 9.90
N TRP A 285 -1.06 22.97 10.44
CA TRP A 285 -0.83 21.77 9.62
C TRP A 285 -2.09 21.28 8.91
N GLY A 286 -3.26 21.71 9.40
CA GLY A 286 -4.54 21.53 8.72
C GLY A 286 -4.68 22.36 7.44
N SER A 287 -3.98 23.52 7.34
CA SER A 287 -4.07 24.44 6.19
C SER A 287 -3.26 23.99 4.99
N GLY A 288 -2.07 23.40 5.22
CA GLY A 288 -1.21 23.06 4.10
C GLY A 288 0.22 22.72 4.48
N LEU A 289 1.10 22.86 3.52
CA LEU A 289 2.51 22.52 3.68
C LEU A 289 3.43 23.57 3.05
N VAL A 290 4.63 23.64 3.58
CA VAL A 290 5.73 24.43 3.01
C VAL A 290 6.64 23.51 2.22
N ASP A 291 6.91 23.82 0.97
CA ASP A 291 7.89 23.13 0.15
C ASP A 291 9.31 23.40 0.70
N PRO A 292 10.07 22.37 1.09
CA PRO A 292 11.38 22.55 1.70
C PRO A 292 12.44 23.11 0.75
N THR A 293 12.22 23.05 -0.56
CA THR A 293 13.16 23.52 -1.58
C THR A 293 12.91 24.98 -1.92
N THR A 294 11.65 25.36 -2.06
CA THR A 294 11.27 26.71 -2.51
C THR A 294 10.83 27.61 -1.36
N SER A 295 10.64 27.08 -0.15
CA SER A 295 10.08 27.76 1.03
C SER A 295 8.71 28.39 0.76
N LYS A 296 7.98 27.91 -0.27
CA LYS A 296 6.64 28.37 -0.60
C LYS A 296 5.60 27.54 0.10
N PHE A 297 4.60 28.24 0.66
CA PHE A 297 3.42 27.59 1.22
C PHE A 297 2.46 27.20 0.08
N THR A 298 1.82 26.05 0.24
CA THR A 298 0.74 25.57 -0.62
C THR A 298 -0.42 25.12 0.25
N PHE A 299 -1.60 25.64 -0.02
CA PHE A 299 -2.82 25.16 0.62
C PHE A 299 -3.05 23.69 0.25
N LEU A 300 -3.08 22.85 1.27
CA LEU A 300 -3.38 21.43 1.16
C LEU A 300 -4.14 21.01 2.41
N TYR A 301 -5.44 21.23 2.37
CA TYR A 301 -6.33 20.94 3.47
C TYR A 301 -6.18 19.50 4.00
N ASN A 302 -5.94 19.38 5.30
CA ASN A 302 -5.62 18.10 5.92
C ASN A 302 -6.49 17.84 7.17
N GLU A 303 -7.51 17.04 6.99
CA GLU A 303 -8.48 16.64 8.02
C GLU A 303 -7.85 15.92 9.22
N PHE A 304 -6.68 15.31 9.06
CA PHE A 304 -6.01 14.57 10.13
C PHE A 304 -5.82 15.42 11.38
N TYR A 305 -5.56 16.73 11.23
CA TYR A 305 -5.27 17.64 12.32
C TYR A 305 -6.50 18.29 12.97
N PHE A 306 -7.69 17.84 12.61
CA PHE A 306 -8.94 18.24 13.27
C PHE A 306 -9.37 17.21 14.30
N LEU A 307 -9.33 17.56 15.59
CA LEU A 307 -9.64 16.71 16.74
C LEU A 307 -8.92 15.36 16.70
N THR A 308 -7.63 15.39 16.32
CA THR A 308 -6.81 14.19 16.21
C THR A 308 -6.72 13.47 17.54
N HIS A 309 -6.83 12.13 17.48
CA HIS A 309 -6.67 11.31 18.69
C HIS A 309 -5.31 11.53 19.33
N PRO A 310 -5.22 11.79 20.65
CA PRO A 310 -3.97 12.10 21.33
C PRO A 310 -2.83 11.09 21.14
N ALA A 311 -3.16 9.79 21.01
CA ALA A 311 -2.16 8.74 20.75
C ALA A 311 -1.55 8.81 19.35
N LEU A 312 -2.19 9.47 18.39
CA LEU A 312 -1.65 9.76 17.06
C LEU A 312 -0.97 11.12 17.02
N PHE A 313 -1.57 12.12 17.68
CA PHE A 313 -1.07 13.47 17.73
C PHE A 313 0.31 13.58 18.40
N ILE A 314 0.57 12.75 19.43
CA ILE A 314 1.88 12.70 20.11
C ILE A 314 3.02 12.17 19.25
N GLU A 315 2.74 11.58 18.09
CA GLU A 315 3.78 11.07 17.20
C GLU A 315 4.59 12.20 16.55
N ASP A 316 3.98 13.36 16.38
CA ASP A 316 4.58 14.53 15.74
C ASP A 316 4.47 15.84 16.56
N HIS A 317 3.73 15.85 17.68
CA HIS A 317 3.56 17.01 18.56
C HIS A 317 3.87 16.68 20.03
N PHE A 318 4.89 17.28 20.60
CA PHE A 318 5.26 17.09 22.02
C PHE A 318 5.09 18.41 22.80
N PRO A 319 4.03 18.52 23.64
CA PRO A 319 3.73 19.76 24.34
C PRO A 319 4.74 20.09 25.46
N ASP A 320 4.96 21.37 25.71
CA ASP A 320 5.71 21.88 26.87
C ASP A 320 5.21 21.26 28.18
N ASN A 321 3.94 21.43 28.43
CA ASN A 321 3.29 20.80 29.57
C ASN A 321 2.75 19.42 29.17
N LYS A 322 3.36 18.38 29.73
CA LYS A 322 2.99 16.97 29.47
C LYS A 322 1.52 16.64 29.67
N ASN A 323 0.77 17.45 30.45
CA ASN A 323 -0.65 17.25 30.64
C ASN A 323 -1.45 17.45 29.35
N TRP A 324 -0.95 18.30 28.45
CA TRP A 324 -1.54 18.52 27.13
C TRP A 324 -1.27 17.43 26.10
N GLN A 325 -0.53 16.38 26.51
CA GLN A 325 -0.50 15.15 25.71
C GLN A 325 -1.85 14.41 25.74
N LEU A 326 -2.67 14.67 26.75
CA LEU A 326 -3.95 14.00 27.03
C LEU A 326 -3.80 12.46 27.11
N LEU A 327 -2.62 11.96 27.43
CA LEU A 327 -2.27 10.54 27.52
C LEU A 327 -2.02 10.11 28.96
N LYS A 328 -2.34 8.88 29.27
CA LYS A 328 -2.06 8.26 30.57
C LYS A 328 -1.49 6.85 30.38
N PRO A 329 -0.19 6.61 30.70
CA PRO A 329 0.81 7.60 31.14
C PRO A 329 1.27 8.51 29.99
N PRO A 330 1.72 9.75 30.28
CA PRO A 330 2.31 10.60 29.27
C PRO A 330 3.67 10.08 28.84
N GLN A 331 4.05 10.34 27.60
CA GLN A 331 5.34 10.00 27.04
C GLN A 331 6.43 11.00 27.50
N SER A 332 7.65 10.49 27.65
CA SER A 332 8.83 11.34 27.85
C SER A 332 9.34 11.90 26.50
N LEU A 333 10.10 13.00 26.53
CA LEU A 333 10.73 13.58 25.35
C LEU A 333 11.59 12.54 24.61
N ARG A 334 12.35 11.72 25.35
CA ARG A 334 13.17 10.65 24.78
C ARG A 334 12.35 9.57 24.06
N GLN A 335 11.15 9.25 24.54
CA GLN A 335 10.24 8.35 23.83
C GLN A 335 9.75 9.01 22.55
N PHE A 336 9.30 10.27 22.61
CA PHE A 336 8.91 11.04 21.44
C PHE A 336 10.01 11.08 20.36
N GLU A 337 11.26 11.38 20.74
CA GLU A 337 12.41 11.41 19.82
C GLU A 337 12.67 10.06 19.12
N ASN A 338 12.49 8.95 19.84
CA ASN A 338 12.77 7.61 19.34
C ASN A 338 11.57 6.94 18.66
N ASN A 339 10.36 7.42 18.92
CA ASN A 339 9.16 6.85 18.32
C ASN A 339 9.16 7.04 16.81
N MET A 340 8.53 6.10 16.15
CA MET A 340 8.25 6.23 14.72
C MET A 340 7.45 7.49 14.44
N TYR A 341 7.82 8.18 13.39
CA TYR A 341 7.08 9.32 12.86
C TYR A 341 6.25 8.85 11.66
N HIS A 342 4.97 8.64 11.90
CA HIS A 342 4.01 8.43 10.84
C HIS A 342 3.52 9.79 10.34
N LYS A 343 3.72 10.08 9.06
CA LYS A 343 3.13 11.29 8.47
C LYS A 343 1.60 11.16 8.45
N SER A 344 0.88 12.27 8.46
CA SER A 344 -0.59 12.27 8.35
C SER A 344 -1.08 11.42 7.16
N GLU A 345 -0.33 11.41 6.05
CA GLU A 345 -0.60 10.58 4.87
C GLU A 345 -0.62 9.07 5.17
N PHE A 346 0.11 8.61 6.19
CA PHE A 346 0.05 7.21 6.64
C PHE A 346 -1.39 6.85 7.05
N TYR A 347 -2.00 7.68 7.87
CA TYR A 347 -3.36 7.48 8.35
C TYR A 347 -4.41 7.79 7.29
N ASN A 348 -4.23 8.87 6.54
CA ASN A 348 -5.14 9.28 5.46
C ASN A 348 -5.27 8.22 4.35
N LYS A 349 -4.21 7.42 4.12
CA LYS A 349 -4.21 6.33 3.14
C LYS A 349 -4.57 4.96 3.73
N GLY A 350 -4.99 4.92 5.00
CA GLY A 350 -5.49 3.71 5.64
C GLY A 350 -4.41 2.71 6.07
N MET A 351 -3.18 3.18 6.32
CA MET A 351 -2.15 2.33 6.94
C MET A 351 -2.52 2.05 8.40
N LEU A 352 -2.33 0.81 8.85
CA LEU A 352 -2.73 0.35 10.18
C LEU A 352 -1.54 0.27 11.14
N SER A 353 -0.44 -0.29 10.67
CA SER A 353 0.78 -0.49 11.47
C SER A 353 2.03 -0.49 10.59
N ALA A 354 3.17 -0.19 11.20
CA ALA A 354 4.48 -0.32 10.57
C ALA A 354 5.49 -0.89 11.58
N HIS A 355 6.33 -1.80 11.15
CA HIS A 355 7.40 -2.37 11.95
C HIS A 355 8.75 -2.26 11.22
N PRO A 356 9.83 -1.90 11.94
CA PRO A 356 9.92 -1.53 13.36
C PRO A 356 9.22 -0.22 13.72
N GLU A 357 8.72 -0.12 14.96
CA GLU A 357 8.07 1.09 15.50
C GLU A 357 9.07 2.16 15.98
N THR A 358 10.29 2.12 15.48
CA THR A 358 11.37 3.07 15.81
C THR A 358 11.87 3.77 14.57
N SER A 359 12.10 5.07 14.67
CA SER A 359 12.55 5.89 13.55
C SER A 359 13.97 5.55 13.06
N VAL A 360 14.78 4.92 13.92
CA VAL A 360 16.16 4.51 13.60
C VAL A 360 16.28 2.99 13.62
N ILE A 361 16.65 2.40 12.49
CA ILE A 361 16.87 0.96 12.35
C ILE A 361 18.36 0.66 12.23
N LYS A 362 18.88 -0.22 13.09
CA LYS A 362 20.21 -0.82 12.91
C LYS A 362 20.09 -2.04 12.01
N THR A 363 20.89 -2.11 10.96
CA THR A 363 20.91 -3.29 10.09
C THR A 363 21.43 -4.51 10.82
N VAL A 364 20.86 -5.68 10.53
CA VAL A 364 21.32 -6.97 11.03
C VAL A 364 21.87 -7.75 9.84
N LYS A 365 23.15 -8.15 9.91
CA LYS A 365 23.85 -8.80 8.79
C LYS A 365 23.67 -8.06 7.46
N GLY A 366 23.84 -6.73 7.48
CA GLY A 366 23.72 -5.89 6.29
C GLY A 366 22.30 -5.65 5.79
N LYS A 367 21.27 -6.09 6.50
CA LYS A 367 19.87 -6.01 6.08
C LYS A 367 19.01 -5.24 7.08
N ALA A 368 18.10 -4.42 6.58
CA ALA A 368 16.93 -3.92 7.32
C ALA A 368 15.65 -4.50 6.73
N THR A 369 14.67 -4.75 7.58
CA THR A 369 13.34 -5.21 7.16
C THR A 369 12.28 -4.27 7.70
N VAL A 370 11.36 -3.85 6.84
CA VAL A 370 10.20 -3.03 7.19
C VAL A 370 8.94 -3.75 6.70
N THR A 371 7.92 -3.79 7.54
CA THR A 371 6.59 -4.27 7.17
C THR A 371 5.56 -3.19 7.46
N ILE A 372 4.57 -3.06 6.58
CA ILE A 372 3.42 -2.17 6.76
C ILE A 372 2.16 -2.99 6.54
N GLU A 373 1.20 -2.85 7.44
CA GLU A 373 -0.15 -3.35 7.28
C GLU A 373 -1.05 -2.21 6.81
N SER A 374 -1.93 -2.49 5.87
CA SER A 374 -2.90 -1.54 5.33
C SER A 374 -4.31 -2.11 5.45
N CYS A 375 -5.29 -1.23 5.52
CA CYS A 375 -6.71 -1.61 5.55
C CYS A 375 -7.26 -2.08 4.21
N ALA A 376 -6.53 -1.85 3.13
CA ALA A 376 -6.91 -2.21 1.76
C ALA A 376 -5.66 -2.48 0.92
N PRO A 377 -5.80 -3.22 -0.19
CA PRO A 377 -4.73 -3.43 -1.15
C PRO A 377 -4.12 -2.11 -1.61
N THR A 378 -2.87 -1.88 -1.24
CA THR A 378 -2.20 -0.60 -1.44
C THR A 378 -0.92 -0.78 -2.23
N PRO A 379 -0.70 0.00 -3.31
CA PRO A 379 0.58 0.08 -3.98
C PRO A 379 1.60 0.86 -3.14
N PHE A 380 2.80 0.30 -3.00
CA PHE A 380 3.91 0.91 -2.28
C PHE A 380 5.12 1.14 -3.19
N MET A 381 5.92 2.13 -2.83
CA MET A 381 7.23 2.43 -3.40
C MET A 381 8.19 2.78 -2.26
N PHE A 382 9.49 2.55 -2.45
CA PHE A 382 10.52 2.98 -1.51
C PHE A 382 11.63 3.74 -2.23
N MET A 383 12.37 4.54 -1.47
CA MET A 383 13.63 5.16 -1.90
C MET A 383 14.68 5.02 -0.81
N LEU A 384 15.85 4.50 -1.16
CA LEU A 384 17.04 4.50 -0.32
C LEU A 384 17.98 5.59 -0.85
N ASN A 385 18.25 6.62 -0.06
CA ASN A 385 19.05 7.78 -0.47
C ASN A 385 18.58 8.41 -1.80
N GLY A 386 17.27 8.47 -2.02
CA GLY A 386 16.66 9.04 -3.22
C GLY A 386 16.60 8.11 -4.44
N LYS A 387 17.01 6.83 -4.32
CA LYS A 387 16.98 5.84 -5.39
C LYS A 387 16.15 4.61 -5.02
N GLN A 388 15.45 4.04 -5.98
CA GLN A 388 14.70 2.78 -5.81
C GLN A 388 15.58 1.56 -6.11
N GLU A 389 16.72 1.49 -5.41
CA GLU A 389 17.74 0.46 -5.55
C GLU A 389 18.00 -0.21 -4.21
N HIS A 390 18.69 -1.35 -4.21
CA HIS A 390 19.14 -2.07 -3.01
C HIS A 390 18.00 -2.55 -2.09
N GLY A 391 16.82 -2.83 -2.65
CA GLY A 391 15.70 -3.33 -1.87
C GLY A 391 14.82 -4.33 -2.62
N LEU A 392 14.12 -5.14 -1.83
CA LEU A 392 13.11 -6.11 -2.28
C LEU A 392 11.78 -5.73 -1.64
N LEU A 393 10.90 -5.08 -2.38
CA LEU A 393 9.55 -4.74 -1.94
C LEU A 393 8.58 -5.81 -2.44
N SER A 394 7.94 -6.52 -1.52
CA SER A 394 6.90 -7.50 -1.81
C SER A 394 5.57 -7.03 -1.24
N LEU A 395 4.52 -7.07 -2.03
CA LEU A 395 3.16 -6.81 -1.55
C LEU A 395 2.65 -8.10 -0.85
N ARG A 396 2.19 -7.97 0.39
CA ARG A 396 1.77 -9.10 1.23
C ARG A 396 0.43 -8.77 1.90
N GLY A 397 -0.59 -9.58 1.61
CA GLY A 397 -1.95 -9.20 1.99
C GLY A 397 -2.27 -7.82 1.42
N ASP A 398 -2.86 -6.95 2.21
CA ASP A 398 -3.17 -5.58 1.81
C ASP A 398 -1.99 -4.60 1.97
N GLY A 399 -0.94 -5.03 2.67
CA GLY A 399 0.24 -4.24 2.97
C GLY A 399 1.49 -4.65 2.19
N MET A 400 2.67 -4.43 2.81
CA MET A 400 3.96 -4.73 2.19
C MET A 400 4.99 -5.30 3.16
N LYS A 401 5.99 -6.00 2.61
CA LYS A 401 7.28 -6.29 3.23
C LYS A 401 8.40 -5.74 2.36
N LEU A 402 9.30 -4.97 2.95
CA LEU A 402 10.48 -4.42 2.29
C LEU A 402 11.75 -4.92 3.00
N GLU A 403 12.65 -5.52 2.26
CA GLU A 403 14.02 -5.84 2.71
C GLU A 403 14.99 -4.92 1.99
N VAL A 404 15.82 -4.19 2.75
CA VAL A 404 16.78 -3.21 2.22
C VAL A 404 18.20 -3.61 2.59
N TYR A 405 19.10 -3.50 1.63
CA TYR A 405 20.52 -3.86 1.73
C TYR A 405 21.36 -2.61 1.42
N PRO A 406 21.70 -1.76 2.42
CA PRO A 406 22.49 -0.56 2.17
C PRO A 406 23.81 -0.89 1.49
N PRO A 407 24.20 -0.13 0.43
CA PRO A 407 25.39 -0.42 -0.37
C PRO A 407 26.71 -0.09 0.33
N THR A 408 26.67 0.73 1.39
CA THR A 408 27.85 1.16 2.17
C THR A 408 27.57 1.11 3.67
N ALA A 409 28.63 1.04 4.46
CA ALA A 409 28.53 1.30 5.90
C ALA A 409 28.24 2.80 6.13
N GLY A 410 27.47 3.12 7.18
CA GLY A 410 27.11 4.50 7.50
C GLY A 410 25.61 4.67 7.76
N THR A 411 25.16 5.90 7.59
CA THR A 411 23.76 6.29 7.80
C THR A 411 23.07 6.49 6.44
N HIS A 412 21.90 5.89 6.30
CA HIS A 412 21.09 5.95 5.07
C HIS A 412 19.68 6.42 5.39
N LYS A 413 19.09 7.16 4.47
CA LYS A 413 17.72 7.61 4.51
C LYS A 413 16.85 6.64 3.72
N LEU A 414 15.86 5.99 4.38
CA LEU A 414 14.86 5.16 3.75
C LEU A 414 13.50 5.87 3.80
N GLN A 415 12.93 6.12 2.65
CA GLN A 415 11.59 6.71 2.51
C GLN A 415 10.64 5.69 1.90
N ILE A 416 9.43 5.62 2.45
CA ILE A 416 8.37 4.75 1.96
C ILE A 416 7.20 5.62 1.52
N PHE A 417 6.67 5.29 0.37
CA PHE A 417 5.57 5.99 -0.27
C PHE A 417 4.43 5.01 -0.50
N ALA A 418 3.20 5.48 -0.35
CA ALA A 418 2.00 4.73 -0.65
C ALA A 418 1.11 5.52 -1.62
N LYS A 419 0.41 4.80 -2.48
CA LYS A 419 -0.59 5.36 -3.38
C LYS A 419 -1.97 5.14 -2.77
N GLY A 420 -2.75 6.20 -2.63
CA GLY A 420 -4.15 6.12 -2.20
C GLY A 420 -5.10 6.08 -3.39
N LEU A 421 -6.26 6.70 -3.23
CA LEU A 421 -7.25 6.85 -4.31
C LEU A 421 -6.75 7.76 -5.46
N SER A 422 -5.87 8.71 -5.16
CA SER A 422 -5.20 9.50 -6.19
C SER A 422 -4.09 8.70 -6.85
N ASP A 423 -3.80 8.99 -8.12
CA ASP A 423 -2.72 8.33 -8.86
C ASP A 423 -1.31 8.75 -8.41
N ILE A 424 -1.18 9.48 -7.31
CA ILE A 424 0.06 10.06 -6.80
C ILE A 424 0.56 9.28 -5.58
N TYR A 425 1.84 8.89 -5.60
CA TYR A 425 2.52 8.36 -4.43
C TYR A 425 2.89 9.50 -3.47
N SER A 426 2.46 9.39 -2.20
CA SER A 426 2.85 10.30 -1.13
C SER A 426 3.74 9.60 -0.12
N SER A 427 4.71 10.32 0.45
CA SER A 427 5.58 9.80 1.49
C SER A 427 4.79 9.56 2.77
N VAL A 428 4.78 8.32 3.25
CA VAL A 428 4.03 7.89 4.46
C VAL A 428 4.94 7.67 5.66
N LEU A 429 6.18 7.19 5.42
CA LEU A 429 7.16 6.86 6.46
C LEU A 429 8.57 7.23 6.04
N GLU A 430 9.40 7.54 7.05
CA GLU A 430 10.82 7.76 6.87
C GLU A 430 11.61 7.10 8.01
N TYR A 431 12.66 6.36 7.65
CA TYR A 431 13.56 5.70 8.58
C TYR A 431 14.99 6.16 8.34
N THR A 432 15.75 6.28 9.42
CA THR A 432 17.21 6.37 9.38
C THR A 432 17.80 4.99 9.59
N LEU A 433 18.47 4.44 8.57
CA LEU A 433 19.16 3.16 8.67
C LEU A 433 20.60 3.38 9.11
N LYS A 434 21.06 2.69 10.18
CA LYS A 434 22.46 2.64 10.62
C LYS A 434 23.06 1.31 10.21
N CYS A 435 23.89 1.31 9.18
CA CYS A 435 24.57 0.14 8.64
C CYS A 435 26.03 0.09 9.12
N THR A 436 26.38 -0.94 9.90
CA THR A 436 27.76 -1.17 10.37
C THR A 436 28.46 -2.26 9.57
N TYR A 437 27.73 -3.08 8.84
CA TYR A 437 28.24 -4.19 8.05
C TYR A 437 27.47 -4.25 6.73
N VAL A 438 28.19 -4.34 5.62
CA VAL A 438 27.62 -4.50 4.28
C VAL A 438 27.73 -5.96 3.84
N ASP A 439 26.62 -6.56 3.49
CA ASP A 439 26.63 -7.92 2.92
C ASP A 439 26.92 -7.85 1.43
N ILE A 440 28.20 -7.96 1.06
CA ILE A 440 28.66 -7.93 -0.34
C ILE A 440 28.17 -9.12 -1.16
N SER A 441 27.67 -10.20 -0.50
CA SER A 441 27.09 -11.35 -1.22
C SER A 441 25.71 -11.06 -1.80
N VAL A 442 25.05 -9.99 -1.33
CA VAL A 442 23.75 -9.58 -1.82
C VAL A 442 23.92 -8.56 -2.93
N GLN A 443 24.16 -9.04 -4.14
CA GLN A 443 24.13 -8.21 -5.34
C GLN A 443 22.77 -8.42 -6.02
N LEU A 444 21.89 -7.41 -5.92
CA LEU A 444 20.60 -7.44 -6.61
C LEU A 444 20.79 -7.04 -8.09
N PRO A 445 20.01 -7.60 -9.01
CA PRO A 445 20.02 -7.16 -10.40
C PRO A 445 19.67 -5.67 -10.51
N ALA A 446 20.43 -4.91 -11.32
CA ALA A 446 20.16 -3.49 -11.54
C ALA A 446 18.77 -3.25 -12.14
N GLU A 447 18.31 -4.18 -12.96
CA GLU A 447 17.00 -4.16 -13.61
C GLU A 447 15.87 -4.79 -12.76
N LEU A 448 16.07 -4.97 -11.45
CA LEU A 448 15.04 -5.48 -10.56
C LEU A 448 14.02 -4.38 -10.27
N HIS A 449 12.92 -4.39 -10.99
CA HIS A 449 11.81 -3.49 -10.75
C HIS A 449 10.98 -3.92 -9.52
N GLN A 450 10.05 -3.11 -9.07
CA GLN A 450 9.18 -3.41 -7.94
C GLN A 450 7.71 -3.47 -8.40
N PRO A 451 6.87 -4.28 -7.82
CA PRO A 451 7.11 -5.20 -6.70
C PRO A 451 7.80 -6.50 -7.12
N VAL A 452 8.35 -7.22 -6.12
CA VAL A 452 8.94 -8.54 -6.28
C VAL A 452 8.00 -9.61 -5.71
N GLY A 453 7.69 -10.61 -6.53
CA GLY A 453 6.75 -11.70 -6.23
C GLY A 453 5.29 -11.37 -6.62
N PRO A 454 4.48 -12.43 -6.75
CA PRO A 454 3.06 -12.28 -7.07
C PRO A 454 2.29 -11.68 -5.88
N SER A 455 1.21 -10.98 -6.18
CA SER A 455 0.40 -10.29 -5.18
C SER A 455 -1.02 -10.03 -5.71
N TRP A 456 -1.86 -9.37 -4.92
CA TRP A 456 -3.17 -8.88 -5.34
C TRP A 456 -3.10 -8.10 -6.66
N PHE A 457 -2.02 -7.35 -6.90
CA PHE A 457 -1.83 -6.61 -8.14
C PHE A 457 -1.71 -7.55 -9.35
N SER A 458 -0.99 -8.68 -9.19
CA SER A 458 -0.92 -9.69 -10.26
C SER A 458 -2.27 -10.35 -10.53
N GLU A 459 -3.10 -10.52 -9.50
CA GLU A 459 -4.46 -11.04 -9.63
C GLU A 459 -5.36 -10.07 -10.40
N GLN A 460 -5.30 -8.77 -10.11
CA GLN A 460 -6.01 -7.73 -10.87
C GLN A 460 -5.58 -7.66 -12.35
N MET A 461 -4.33 -8.02 -12.61
CA MET A 461 -3.78 -8.09 -13.96
C MET A 461 -4.10 -9.42 -14.67
N GLY A 462 -4.86 -10.31 -14.04
CA GLY A 462 -5.32 -11.57 -14.60
C GLY A 462 -4.33 -12.72 -14.45
N ILE A 463 -3.36 -12.63 -13.54
CA ILE A 463 -2.43 -13.73 -13.17
C ILE A 463 -2.80 -14.27 -11.79
N THR A 464 -3.18 -15.54 -11.71
CA THR A 464 -3.62 -16.18 -10.47
C THR A 464 -2.92 -17.52 -10.24
N LYS A 465 -3.02 -18.06 -9.04
CA LYS A 465 -2.52 -19.42 -8.67
C LYS A 465 -1.07 -19.64 -9.08
N PRO A 466 -0.11 -18.79 -8.66
CA PRO A 466 1.30 -18.98 -8.96
C PRO A 466 1.82 -20.24 -8.27
N SER A 467 2.69 -21.01 -8.97
CA SER A 467 3.37 -22.18 -8.38
C SER A 467 4.38 -21.79 -7.29
N HIS A 468 4.88 -20.55 -7.35
CA HIS A 468 5.83 -19.97 -6.41
C HIS A 468 5.21 -18.68 -5.83
N PRO A 469 4.65 -18.75 -4.61
CA PRO A 469 4.08 -17.55 -3.96
C PRO A 469 5.16 -16.65 -3.37
N ASP A 470 6.38 -17.17 -3.13
CA ASP A 470 7.50 -16.40 -2.62
C ASP A 470 8.22 -15.63 -3.73
N PRO A 471 8.72 -14.41 -3.43
CA PRO A 471 9.37 -13.55 -4.41
C PRO A 471 10.76 -14.05 -4.85
N ILE A 472 11.40 -14.90 -4.05
CA ILE A 472 12.73 -15.44 -4.30
C ILE A 472 12.63 -16.93 -4.63
N ILE A 473 13.21 -17.30 -5.77
CA ILE A 473 13.27 -18.69 -6.23
C ILE A 473 14.73 -19.15 -6.27
N HIS A 474 15.04 -20.20 -5.54
CA HIS A 474 16.37 -20.80 -5.54
C HIS A 474 16.46 -21.87 -6.62
N ALA A 475 17.20 -21.59 -7.70
CA ALA A 475 17.45 -22.50 -8.81
C ALA A 475 18.83 -23.15 -8.62
N SER A 476 18.91 -24.22 -7.80
CA SER A 476 20.18 -24.82 -7.38
C SER A 476 21.03 -25.36 -8.56
N ASP A 477 20.40 -25.91 -9.58
CA ASP A 477 21.04 -26.41 -10.81
C ASP A 477 20.94 -25.41 -11.99
N GLY A 478 20.51 -24.17 -11.72
CA GLY A 478 20.32 -23.13 -12.72
C GLY A 478 19.07 -23.29 -13.57
N ARG A 479 18.14 -24.17 -13.21
CA ARG A 479 16.86 -24.38 -13.90
C ARG A 479 15.70 -24.26 -12.95
N CYS A 480 14.60 -23.71 -13.43
CA CYS A 480 13.33 -23.72 -12.70
C CYS A 480 12.14 -23.73 -13.67
N SER A 481 11.00 -24.21 -13.19
CA SER A 481 9.73 -24.15 -13.90
C SER A 481 8.73 -23.41 -13.04
N ILE A 482 8.20 -22.30 -13.55
CA ILE A 482 7.28 -21.41 -12.87
C ILE A 482 5.97 -21.45 -13.64
N SER A 483 4.87 -21.64 -12.95
CA SER A 483 3.57 -21.67 -13.62
C SER A 483 2.51 -20.88 -12.86
N PHE A 484 1.54 -20.35 -13.59
CA PHE A 484 0.40 -19.61 -13.06
C PHE A 484 -0.79 -19.73 -14.00
N SER A 485 -1.99 -19.51 -13.49
CA SER A 485 -3.19 -19.40 -14.29
C SER A 485 -3.34 -17.98 -14.83
N VAL A 486 -3.87 -17.86 -16.05
CA VAL A 486 -4.15 -16.58 -16.70
C VAL A 486 -5.62 -16.48 -17.07
N GLU A 487 -6.18 -15.30 -16.96
CA GLU A 487 -7.55 -15.03 -17.42
C GLU A 487 -7.64 -15.09 -18.94
N GLU A 488 -8.85 -15.33 -19.42
CA GLU A 488 -9.12 -15.37 -20.87
C GLU A 488 -8.83 -14.00 -21.51
N GLY A 489 -8.07 -14.03 -22.60
CA GLY A 489 -7.67 -12.81 -23.31
C GLY A 489 -6.44 -12.11 -22.71
N VAL A 490 -5.80 -12.67 -21.68
CA VAL A 490 -4.53 -12.18 -21.14
C VAL A 490 -3.36 -12.91 -21.79
N SER A 491 -2.45 -12.15 -22.37
CA SER A 491 -1.17 -12.64 -22.92
C SER A 491 -0.03 -12.27 -21.97
N VAL A 492 0.89 -13.20 -21.78
CA VAL A 492 2.05 -13.04 -20.89
C VAL A 492 3.33 -12.94 -21.71
N LEU A 493 4.22 -12.06 -21.31
CA LEU A 493 5.60 -11.96 -21.77
C LEU A 493 6.53 -12.03 -20.56
N ALA A 494 7.65 -12.75 -20.68
CA ALA A 494 8.65 -12.83 -19.64
C ALA A 494 10.03 -12.51 -20.21
N SER A 495 10.91 -11.89 -19.40
CA SER A 495 12.31 -11.61 -19.74
C SER A 495 13.22 -11.79 -18.53
N LEU A 496 14.45 -12.26 -18.76
CA LEU A 496 15.46 -12.55 -17.76
C LEU A 496 16.58 -11.52 -17.78
N HIS A 497 16.87 -10.87 -16.67
CA HIS A 497 17.88 -9.81 -16.55
C HIS A 497 18.85 -10.13 -15.41
N GLY A 498 20.15 -10.10 -15.71
CA GLY A 498 21.25 -10.25 -14.75
C GLY A 498 22.16 -9.03 -14.75
N ASN A 499 23.14 -8.98 -13.83
CA ASN A 499 24.12 -7.90 -13.74
C ASN A 499 25.31 -8.07 -14.70
N GLU A 500 25.54 -9.29 -15.20
CA GLU A 500 26.71 -9.60 -16.02
C GLU A 500 26.36 -9.65 -17.50
N GLY A 501 27.13 -8.91 -18.30
CA GLY A 501 27.19 -8.94 -19.76
C GLY A 501 26.07 -8.19 -20.49
N PRO A 502 26.34 -7.75 -21.71
CA PRO A 502 25.31 -7.19 -22.56
C PRO A 502 24.44 -8.32 -23.09
N VAL A 503 23.36 -8.62 -22.38
CA VAL A 503 22.35 -9.56 -22.87
C VAL A 503 21.42 -8.78 -23.76
N THR A 504 21.42 -9.10 -25.08
CA THR A 504 20.46 -8.48 -26.00
C THR A 504 19.02 -8.82 -25.57
N GLU A 505 18.06 -8.00 -25.96
CA GLU A 505 16.64 -8.25 -25.67
C GLU A 505 16.16 -9.62 -26.18
N GLU A 506 16.69 -10.06 -27.31
CA GLU A 506 16.46 -11.41 -27.85
C GLU A 506 16.99 -12.49 -26.90
N MET A 507 18.24 -12.37 -26.43
CA MET A 507 18.84 -13.32 -25.50
C MET A 507 18.08 -13.37 -24.17
N GLN A 508 17.64 -12.24 -23.64
CA GLN A 508 16.86 -12.16 -22.39
C GLN A 508 15.59 -13.00 -22.48
N ARG A 509 14.95 -13.07 -23.65
CA ARG A 509 13.77 -13.89 -23.88
C ARG A 509 14.12 -15.36 -24.12
N ARG A 510 15.25 -15.66 -24.73
CA ARG A 510 15.65 -17.03 -25.11
C ARG A 510 16.19 -17.88 -23.95
N TYR A 511 16.38 -17.33 -22.75
CA TYR A 511 16.61 -18.08 -21.54
C TYR A 511 15.32 -18.53 -20.84
N ILE A 512 14.17 -18.22 -21.46
CA ILE A 512 12.83 -18.59 -21.02
C ILE A 512 12.12 -19.33 -22.16
N PHE A 513 11.54 -20.48 -21.88
CA PHE A 513 10.67 -21.18 -22.81
C PHE A 513 9.25 -21.22 -22.25
N GLN A 514 8.34 -20.55 -22.92
CA GLN A 514 6.94 -20.40 -22.48
C GLN A 514 6.08 -21.49 -23.11
N LEU A 515 5.33 -22.18 -22.26
CA LEU A 515 4.30 -23.15 -22.62
C LEU A 515 2.95 -22.61 -22.20
N LEU A 516 1.98 -22.66 -23.11
CA LEU A 516 0.58 -22.26 -22.82
C LEU A 516 -0.30 -23.51 -22.92
N ARG A 517 -0.92 -23.89 -21.80
CA ARG A 517 -1.87 -25.02 -21.70
C ARG A 517 -3.21 -24.49 -21.22
N GLU A 518 -4.20 -24.44 -22.07
CA GLU A 518 -5.53 -23.85 -21.78
C GLU A 518 -5.41 -22.46 -21.14
N LYS A 519 -5.68 -22.36 -19.83
CA LYS A 519 -5.59 -21.12 -19.05
C LYS A 519 -4.36 -21.07 -18.14
N ARG A 520 -3.37 -21.93 -18.37
CA ARG A 520 -2.14 -22.02 -17.54
C ARG A 520 -0.91 -21.73 -18.38
N VAL A 521 -0.11 -20.80 -17.93
CA VAL A 521 1.21 -20.52 -18.47
C VAL A 521 2.27 -21.22 -17.62
N GLU A 522 3.22 -21.90 -18.25
CA GLU A 522 4.42 -22.45 -17.65
C GLU A 522 5.64 -21.81 -18.29
N LEU A 523 6.54 -21.27 -17.49
CA LEU A 523 7.82 -20.71 -17.88
C LEU A 523 8.92 -21.64 -17.45
N LYS A 524 9.57 -22.33 -18.40
CA LYS A 524 10.82 -23.05 -18.15
C LYS A 524 11.96 -22.05 -18.27
N VAL A 525 12.78 -21.94 -17.24
CA VAL A 525 13.90 -20.98 -17.20
C VAL A 525 15.21 -21.77 -17.09
N GLN A 526 16.21 -21.38 -17.88
CA GLN A 526 17.60 -21.84 -17.81
C GLN A 526 18.48 -20.61 -17.54
N LEU A 527 19.36 -20.69 -16.53
CA LEU A 527 20.25 -19.59 -16.20
C LEU A 527 21.59 -19.72 -16.96
N PRO A 528 22.11 -18.65 -17.52
CA PRO A 528 23.38 -18.68 -18.27
C PRO A 528 24.59 -18.96 -17.39
N HIS A 529 24.54 -18.57 -16.12
CA HIS A 529 25.61 -18.73 -15.14
C HIS A 529 25.04 -18.63 -13.71
N ALA A 530 25.88 -18.90 -12.72
CA ALA A 530 25.54 -18.60 -11.33
C ALA A 530 25.34 -17.11 -11.11
N GLY A 531 24.47 -16.74 -10.19
CA GLY A 531 24.18 -15.33 -9.88
C GLY A 531 22.73 -15.08 -9.51
N LYS A 532 22.36 -13.82 -9.53
CA LYS A 532 20.99 -13.37 -9.28
C LYS A 532 20.40 -12.73 -10.53
N PHE A 533 19.17 -13.08 -10.83
CA PHE A 533 18.45 -12.63 -12.01
C PHE A 533 17.07 -12.12 -11.66
N ALA A 534 16.65 -11.04 -12.30
CA ALA A 534 15.27 -10.59 -12.30
C ALA A 534 14.51 -11.28 -13.45
N LEU A 535 13.54 -12.12 -13.13
CA LEU A 535 12.59 -12.65 -14.10
C LEU A 535 11.37 -11.71 -14.11
N LYS A 536 11.32 -10.83 -15.08
CA LYS A 536 10.24 -9.85 -15.24
C LYS A 536 9.03 -10.48 -15.91
N ILE A 537 7.85 -10.22 -15.37
CA ILE A 537 6.57 -10.69 -15.92
C ILE A 537 5.76 -9.48 -16.36
N PHE A 538 5.30 -9.54 -17.61
CA PHE A 538 4.47 -8.53 -18.23
C PHE A 538 3.20 -9.16 -18.75
N VAL A 539 2.11 -8.40 -18.78
CA VAL A 539 0.84 -8.83 -19.36
C VAL A 539 0.32 -7.81 -20.37
N LYS A 540 -0.49 -8.33 -21.30
CA LYS A 540 -1.30 -7.54 -22.22
C LYS A 540 -2.71 -8.13 -22.28
N LYS A 541 -3.72 -7.31 -22.03
CA LYS A 541 -5.12 -7.68 -22.19
C LYS A 541 -5.54 -7.49 -23.65
N ARG A 542 -6.22 -8.49 -24.22
CA ARG A 542 -6.58 -8.50 -25.65
C ARG A 542 -7.54 -7.36 -26.05
N GLN A 543 -8.33 -6.89 -25.08
CA GLN A 543 -9.31 -5.84 -25.30
C GLN A 543 -8.74 -4.43 -25.15
N GLU A 544 -7.52 -4.29 -24.62
CA GLU A 544 -6.88 -3.00 -24.40
C GLU A 544 -5.81 -2.75 -25.49
N PRO A 545 -5.98 -1.71 -26.33
CA PRO A 545 -4.92 -1.32 -27.27
C PRO A 545 -3.72 -0.78 -26.48
N GLY A 546 -2.56 -1.39 -26.63
CA GLY A 546 -1.36 -0.94 -25.92
C GLY A 546 -0.23 -1.97 -25.94
N ASN A 547 0.84 -1.62 -25.23
CA ASN A 547 2.00 -2.46 -25.02
C ASN A 547 1.81 -3.39 -23.81
N TYR A 548 2.70 -4.36 -23.66
CA TYR A 548 2.78 -5.16 -22.45
C TYR A 548 3.07 -4.29 -21.23
N VAL A 549 2.35 -4.50 -20.14
CA VAL A 549 2.48 -3.78 -18.87
C VAL A 549 3.25 -4.67 -17.88
N PHE A 550 4.24 -4.10 -17.21
CA PHE A 550 4.97 -4.77 -16.13
C PHE A 550 4.03 -5.08 -14.95
N VAL A 551 4.13 -6.29 -14.39
CA VAL A 551 3.30 -6.73 -13.27
C VAL A 551 4.14 -6.99 -12.02
N PHE A 552 5.14 -7.86 -12.10
CA PHE A 552 6.07 -8.15 -11.01
C PHE A 552 7.33 -8.86 -11.52
N ASN A 553 8.34 -8.97 -10.64
CA ASN A 553 9.48 -9.87 -10.88
C ASN A 553 9.46 -11.06 -9.93
N TYR A 554 10.13 -12.16 -10.34
CA TYR A 554 10.78 -13.05 -9.39
C TYR A 554 12.27 -12.72 -9.31
N LEU A 555 12.86 -12.82 -8.12
CA LEU A 555 14.31 -12.86 -7.95
C LEU A 555 14.78 -14.32 -8.00
N LEU A 556 15.42 -14.72 -9.10
CA LEU A 556 16.04 -16.04 -9.22
C LEU A 556 17.45 -16.00 -8.63
N SER A 557 17.83 -17.01 -7.86
CA SER A 557 19.15 -17.10 -7.23
C SER A 557 19.76 -18.46 -7.49
N CYS A 558 20.96 -18.49 -8.10
CA CYS A 558 21.76 -19.70 -8.32
C CYS A 558 23.16 -19.49 -7.75
N THR A 559 23.62 -20.40 -6.92
CA THR A 559 24.95 -20.35 -6.29
C THR A 559 25.95 -21.37 -6.86
N ASP A 560 25.49 -22.30 -7.70
CA ASP A 560 26.38 -23.29 -8.33
C ASP A 560 27.17 -22.69 -9.50
N SER A 561 28.46 -22.44 -9.29
CA SER A 561 29.36 -21.86 -10.29
C SER A 561 29.55 -22.70 -11.56
N ARG A 562 29.11 -23.97 -11.56
CA ARG A 562 29.18 -24.86 -12.72
C ARG A 562 28.03 -24.64 -13.70
N VAL A 563 27.01 -23.87 -13.31
CA VAL A 563 25.85 -23.58 -14.16
C VAL A 563 26.28 -22.78 -15.37
N ASN A 564 25.96 -23.31 -16.53
CA ASN A 564 26.16 -22.68 -17.83
C ASN A 564 25.17 -23.28 -18.84
N TRP A 565 23.88 -22.91 -18.67
CA TRP A 565 22.85 -23.45 -19.57
C TRP A 565 22.80 -22.65 -20.86
N PRO A 566 22.68 -23.32 -22.04
CA PRO A 566 22.46 -22.64 -23.31
C PRO A 566 21.05 -22.04 -23.37
N MET A 567 20.85 -21.08 -24.27
CA MET A 567 19.52 -20.56 -24.61
C MET A 567 18.62 -21.67 -25.15
N PHE A 568 17.32 -21.56 -24.96
CA PHE A 568 16.31 -22.36 -25.67
C PHE A 568 16.30 -22.08 -27.18
N PRO A 569 15.72 -22.95 -28.02
CA PRO A 569 15.50 -22.63 -29.43
C PRO A 569 14.59 -21.39 -29.56
N GLU A 570 14.74 -20.68 -30.65
CA GLU A 570 13.85 -19.59 -31.01
C GLU A 570 12.47 -20.17 -31.40
N SER A 571 11.39 -19.67 -30.78
CA SER A 571 10.02 -20.05 -31.11
C SER A 571 9.38 -19.00 -32.01
N PHE A 572 8.69 -19.46 -33.07
CA PHE A 572 7.90 -18.59 -33.94
C PHE A 572 6.47 -18.45 -33.46
N GLY A 573 5.73 -17.46 -33.99
CA GLY A 573 4.34 -17.20 -33.62
C GLY A 573 3.37 -18.40 -33.78
N ASN A 574 3.74 -19.37 -34.63
CA ASN A 574 3.01 -20.63 -34.83
C ASN A 574 3.32 -21.71 -33.77
N TRP A 575 4.15 -21.42 -32.76
CA TRP A 575 4.29 -22.27 -31.58
C TRP A 575 2.98 -22.23 -30.78
N GLY A 576 2.06 -23.13 -31.12
CA GLY A 576 0.67 -23.07 -30.68
C GLY A 576 0.43 -23.49 -29.23
N GLN A 577 -0.79 -23.24 -28.78
CA GLN A 577 -1.28 -23.65 -27.45
C GLN A 577 -1.23 -25.20 -27.32
N GLY A 578 -0.76 -25.66 -26.18
CA GLY A 578 -0.67 -27.07 -25.85
C GLY A 578 0.58 -27.78 -26.40
N ASN A 579 1.37 -27.15 -27.29
CA ASN A 579 2.62 -27.70 -27.75
C ASN A 579 3.66 -27.76 -26.66
N GLU A 580 4.48 -28.81 -26.65
CA GLU A 580 5.53 -29.03 -25.64
C GLU A 580 6.82 -29.49 -26.31
N LEU A 581 7.94 -28.83 -25.99
CA LEU A 581 9.27 -29.25 -26.36
C LEU A 581 9.87 -30.11 -25.27
N LEU A 582 10.24 -31.35 -25.60
CA LEU A 582 10.92 -32.27 -24.72
C LEU A 582 12.42 -32.35 -25.04
N GLU A 583 12.79 -32.55 -26.31
CA GLU A 583 14.16 -32.61 -26.79
C GLU A 583 14.27 -32.05 -28.21
N PRO A 584 15.40 -31.36 -28.51
CA PRO A 584 16.42 -30.85 -27.64
C PRO A 584 16.01 -29.53 -27.00
N LEU A 585 16.25 -29.32 -25.68
CA LEU A 585 15.98 -28.06 -24.99
C LEU A 585 17.02 -26.99 -25.30
N SER A 586 18.24 -27.38 -25.64
CA SER A 586 19.29 -26.45 -26.08
C SER A 586 18.96 -25.89 -27.46
N GLY A 587 18.91 -24.56 -27.57
CA GLY A 587 18.77 -23.86 -28.86
C GLY A 587 20.04 -23.85 -29.70
N VAL A 588 21.11 -24.43 -29.16
CA VAL A 588 22.38 -24.62 -29.87
C VAL A 588 22.67 -26.11 -29.96
N LEU A 589 22.74 -26.63 -31.18
CA LEU A 589 22.98 -28.04 -31.47
C LEU A 589 24.46 -28.30 -31.75
N PRO A 590 24.98 -29.49 -31.40
CA PRO A 590 26.34 -29.87 -31.76
C PRO A 590 26.46 -30.05 -33.27
N ALA A 591 27.58 -29.61 -33.85
CA ALA A 591 27.88 -29.83 -35.26
C ALA A 591 28.19 -31.29 -35.57
N ASN A 592 27.91 -31.72 -36.80
CA ASN A 592 28.20 -33.06 -37.32
C ASN A 592 27.72 -34.22 -36.41
N ARG A 593 26.56 -34.09 -35.85
CA ARG A 593 25.91 -35.09 -34.99
C ARG A 593 24.51 -35.40 -35.49
N ASN A 594 24.06 -36.61 -35.14
CA ASN A 594 22.65 -36.97 -35.25
C ASN A 594 21.94 -36.58 -33.93
N VAL A 595 21.03 -35.58 -34.01
CA VAL A 595 20.36 -35.00 -32.87
C VAL A 595 18.93 -35.54 -32.79
N PRO A 596 18.49 -36.11 -31.63
CA PRO A 596 17.13 -36.57 -31.47
C PRO A 596 16.19 -35.36 -31.23
N PHE A 597 14.98 -35.45 -31.75
CA PHE A 597 13.89 -34.53 -31.55
C PHE A 597 12.69 -35.27 -30.96
N LYS A 598 12.10 -34.70 -29.91
CA LYS A 598 10.87 -35.19 -29.29
C LYS A 598 10.00 -34.01 -28.88
N LEU A 599 8.79 -33.95 -29.46
CA LEU A 599 7.84 -32.86 -29.27
C LEU A 599 6.45 -33.43 -29.09
N LYS A 600 5.63 -32.74 -28.31
CA LYS A 600 4.17 -32.95 -28.29
C LYS A 600 3.53 -31.78 -29.04
N LEU A 601 2.86 -32.08 -30.15
CA LEU A 601 2.23 -31.08 -31.01
C LEU A 601 0.76 -31.42 -31.20
N HIS A 602 -0.09 -30.41 -31.11
CA HIS A 602 -1.53 -30.56 -31.22
C HIS A 602 -2.06 -30.06 -32.55
N GLY A 603 -2.97 -30.79 -33.17
CA GLY A 603 -3.61 -30.38 -34.43
C GLY A 603 -2.66 -30.41 -35.63
N ILE A 604 -1.58 -31.18 -35.59
CA ILE A 604 -0.60 -31.24 -36.64
C ILE A 604 -0.77 -32.53 -37.47
N ALA A 605 -0.84 -32.36 -38.78
CA ALA A 605 -0.94 -33.47 -39.74
C ALA A 605 0.45 -34.09 -40.08
N LYS A 606 1.48 -33.26 -40.16
CA LYS A 606 2.89 -33.69 -40.40
C LYS A 606 3.85 -32.76 -39.68
N ALA A 607 4.96 -33.33 -39.19
CA ALA A 607 6.08 -32.59 -38.62
C ALA A 607 7.38 -33.06 -39.21
N LEU A 608 8.30 -32.15 -39.41
CA LEU A 608 9.64 -32.45 -39.96
C LEU A 608 10.68 -31.51 -39.36
N VAL A 609 11.94 -31.96 -39.43
CA VAL A 609 13.11 -31.15 -39.09
C VAL A 609 13.86 -30.87 -40.39
N LYS A 610 14.16 -29.59 -40.66
CA LYS A 610 14.91 -29.13 -41.85
C LYS A 610 16.29 -28.63 -41.45
N GLY A 611 17.31 -29.31 -41.93
CA GLY A 611 18.68 -28.87 -41.93
C GLY A 611 19.18 -28.69 -43.37
N GLN A 612 20.30 -29.32 -43.74
CA GLN A 612 20.70 -29.50 -45.15
C GLN A 612 19.67 -30.33 -45.89
N ASP A 613 19.27 -31.46 -45.28
CA ASP A 613 18.17 -32.30 -45.71
C ASP A 613 16.92 -32.10 -44.88
N THR A 614 15.85 -32.77 -45.27
CA THR A 614 14.57 -32.78 -44.58
C THR A 614 14.32 -34.13 -43.92
N TRP A 615 14.08 -34.12 -42.60
CA TRP A 615 13.93 -35.31 -41.78
C TRP A 615 12.50 -35.36 -41.22
N PRO A 616 11.66 -36.33 -41.65
CA PRO A 616 10.31 -36.44 -41.11
C PRO A 616 10.32 -36.90 -39.65
N LEU A 617 9.46 -36.33 -38.81
CA LEU A 617 9.14 -36.85 -37.49
C LEU A 617 7.96 -37.80 -37.59
N THR A 618 8.00 -38.86 -36.80
CA THR A 618 6.91 -39.87 -36.71
C THR A 618 6.12 -39.67 -35.44
N LEU A 619 4.80 -39.81 -35.53
CA LEU A 619 3.95 -39.76 -34.36
C LEU A 619 3.99 -41.13 -33.62
N SER A 620 4.45 -41.10 -32.38
CA SER A 620 4.49 -42.30 -31.53
C SER A 620 3.10 -42.67 -31.00
N ARG A 621 2.96 -43.88 -30.48
CA ARG A 621 1.71 -44.36 -29.83
C ARG A 621 1.34 -43.53 -28.59
N GLU A 622 2.33 -42.89 -27.98
CA GLU A 622 2.19 -42.04 -26.79
C GLU A 622 1.84 -40.60 -27.14
N GLY A 623 1.71 -40.27 -28.45
CA GLY A 623 1.35 -38.95 -28.93
C GLY A 623 2.49 -37.96 -29.04
N TYR A 624 3.74 -38.44 -29.13
CA TYR A 624 4.91 -37.62 -29.38
C TYR A 624 5.36 -37.70 -30.83
N TRP A 625 5.77 -36.55 -31.38
CA TRP A 625 6.48 -36.48 -32.64
C TRP A 625 7.97 -36.72 -32.39
N GLU A 626 8.52 -37.80 -32.90
CA GLU A 626 9.88 -38.25 -32.63
C GLU A 626 10.65 -38.53 -33.92
N GLY A 627 11.95 -38.27 -33.88
CA GLY A 627 12.90 -38.54 -35.00
C GLY A 627 14.25 -37.98 -34.69
N SER A 628 15.14 -38.07 -35.67
CA SER A 628 16.50 -37.53 -35.56
C SER A 628 16.87 -36.74 -36.82
N CYS A 629 17.70 -35.71 -36.67
CA CYS A 629 18.21 -34.90 -37.75
C CYS A 629 19.74 -34.83 -37.71
N SER A 630 20.41 -35.00 -38.85
CA SER A 630 21.84 -34.75 -38.95
C SER A 630 22.12 -33.24 -39.02
N THR A 631 23.06 -32.77 -38.21
CA THR A 631 23.53 -31.38 -38.20
C THR A 631 24.74 -31.15 -39.10
N ALA A 632 25.16 -32.16 -39.87
CA ALA A 632 26.32 -32.06 -40.80
C ALA A 632 26.06 -30.97 -41.83
N GLY A 633 27.01 -30.01 -41.96
CA GLY A 633 26.92 -28.90 -42.90
C GLY A 633 25.85 -27.86 -42.59
N CYS A 634 25.13 -27.97 -41.45
CA CYS A 634 24.10 -27.02 -41.07
C CYS A 634 24.70 -25.87 -40.25
N GLN A 635 24.21 -24.64 -40.49
CA GLN A 635 24.38 -23.50 -39.60
C GLN A 635 23.13 -23.33 -38.71
N GLU A 636 21.98 -23.67 -39.25
CA GLU A 636 20.66 -23.59 -38.57
C GLU A 636 19.83 -24.83 -38.88
N VAL A 637 18.98 -25.20 -37.97
CA VAL A 637 18.00 -26.27 -38.06
C VAL A 637 16.65 -25.79 -37.66
N TYR A 638 15.62 -26.15 -38.39
CA TYR A 638 14.24 -25.70 -38.18
C TYR A 638 13.30 -26.87 -37.92
N VAL A 639 12.39 -26.74 -36.97
CA VAL A 639 11.22 -27.62 -36.88
C VAL A 639 10.09 -26.96 -37.62
N MET A 640 9.46 -27.70 -38.54
CA MET A 640 8.39 -27.24 -39.38
C MET A 640 7.18 -28.17 -39.27
N VAL A 641 5.99 -27.62 -39.34
CA VAL A 641 4.72 -28.37 -39.20
C VAL A 641 3.78 -28.04 -40.34
N LEU A 642 2.93 -29.02 -40.66
CA LEU A 642 1.81 -28.91 -41.57
C LEU A 642 0.56 -29.16 -40.73
N GLU A 643 -0.28 -28.15 -40.52
CA GLU A 643 -1.49 -28.23 -39.69
C GLU A 643 -2.61 -29.03 -40.35
N ASN A 644 -2.74 -28.89 -41.66
CA ASN A 644 -3.80 -29.61 -42.43
C ASN A 644 -3.16 -30.32 -43.61
N ALA A 645 -3.47 -31.63 -43.77
CA ALA A 645 -2.96 -32.47 -44.83
C ALA A 645 -3.30 -31.97 -46.25
N ASN A 646 -4.31 -31.13 -46.37
CA ASN A 646 -4.72 -30.53 -47.66
C ASN A 646 -3.94 -29.25 -48.01
N HIS A 647 -3.11 -28.73 -47.12
CA HIS A 647 -2.24 -27.59 -47.38
C HIS A 647 -0.86 -28.05 -47.83
N ASN A 648 -0.23 -27.27 -48.69
CA ASN A 648 1.13 -27.57 -49.21
C ASN A 648 2.22 -26.75 -48.55
N PHE A 649 1.90 -25.92 -47.54
CA PHE A 649 2.84 -25.00 -46.91
C PHE A 649 3.13 -25.42 -45.48
N TYR A 650 4.41 -25.61 -45.19
CA TYR A 650 4.89 -25.87 -43.82
C TYR A 650 5.18 -24.54 -43.12
N SER A 651 4.77 -24.44 -41.87
CA SER A 651 5.04 -23.33 -40.98
C SER A 651 6.24 -23.63 -40.08
N TYR A 652 7.14 -22.67 -39.92
CA TYR A 652 8.22 -22.75 -38.96
C TYR A 652 7.67 -22.58 -37.54
N ILE A 653 8.10 -23.47 -36.62
CA ILE A 653 7.69 -23.40 -35.20
C ILE A 653 8.90 -23.23 -34.25
N LEU A 654 10.06 -23.83 -34.55
CA LEU A 654 11.28 -23.67 -33.77
C LEU A 654 12.50 -23.51 -34.70
N LYS A 655 13.50 -22.76 -34.21
CA LYS A 655 14.80 -22.56 -34.88
C LYS A 655 15.92 -22.83 -33.90
N TYR A 656 16.91 -23.57 -34.36
CA TYR A 656 18.13 -23.91 -33.64
C TYR A 656 19.35 -23.36 -34.40
N LYS A 657 20.37 -22.93 -33.64
CA LYS A 657 21.71 -22.68 -34.20
C LYS A 657 22.53 -23.94 -34.09
N VAL A 658 23.46 -24.14 -34.99
CA VAL A 658 24.45 -25.24 -34.91
C VAL A 658 25.80 -24.61 -34.58
N ASN A 659 26.51 -25.17 -33.58
CA ASN A 659 27.85 -24.70 -33.25
C ASN A 659 28.75 -24.71 -34.49
N ALA A 660 29.49 -23.63 -34.74
CA ALA A 660 30.61 -23.68 -35.64
C ALA A 660 31.65 -24.66 -35.10
N GLN A 661 32.29 -25.43 -36.00
CA GLN A 661 33.37 -26.34 -35.62
C GLN A 661 34.58 -25.61 -35.05
#